data_54b1b1c41479e04c1441469bbd21cc77
#
_entry.id   54b1b1c41479e04c1441469bbd21cc77
#
_cell.length_a   1.000
_cell.length_b   1.000
_cell.length_c   1.000
_cell.angle_alpha   90.00
_cell.angle_beta   90.00
_cell.angle_gamma   90.00
#
_symmetry.space_group_name_H-M   'P 1'
#
loop_
_entity.id
_entity.type
_entity.pdbx_description
1 polymer ?
#
loop_
_entity_poly.entity_id
_entity_poly.type
_entity_poly.pdbx_seq_one_letter_code
_entity_poly.pdbx_strand_id
1 'polypeptide(L)'
;VSEPNQPALENLLTEGRRFEPSPEFAAQANVQAGAYDAVGEDLAAYWAGRSRELLTWRTPFTQSLDWSDAPIARWFADGTINAAYNALDRHVEAGIGDRVALHFEGEPGDSRSITYAELRDEVARTANVLASLGVRTGDRVAIYLPLVPEAVVAMLACARLGAPHSVVFGGFSAEALHSRIEDAEAKVVITADGGFRRGKPFALKPAVDEALAKGAPSVEHVLVVRRTGQETAWTEGRDVWWHDVVPQASTEHEPAWVEAEHPLFILYTSGTTGKPKGILHTTGGYLTQVAATHRDVFDLKPATDVYWCTADIGWVTGHSYVVYGPLVNGATQVIYEGTPDTPHRGRWWEIVAKYGVTILYTAPTAIRTYMKWGEEIPAQHDLSSLRLLGSVGEPINPEAWVWYRRVIGGDRTPVVDTWWQTETGAIMISPLPGVTAAKPGSAQTPLPGISANVVDDDGQPVPAGGGGYLVLNQPWPAMLRGIWGDPERYADTYWSRFPGVYFAGDGAKKDEDGDIWVLGRVDDVMNVSGHRLSTTEIESALVSHDWVAEAAVVGASDDTTGQAVVAFVILRGGRPEEVAEAELVETLRQHVAKEIGPIAKPRQVLVVPELPKTRSGKIMRRLLRDIAENRTIGDATTLADSSVMDLIKSELSGGGSKD
;
A
#
# COMPACT_ATOMS: atom_id res chain seq x y z
N VAL A 1 22.11 35.31 18.89
CA VAL A 1 20.69 35.57 18.69
C VAL A 1 20.17 34.40 17.88
N SER A 2 19.53 33.45 18.53
CA SER A 2 18.85 32.33 17.88
C SER A 2 17.69 32.89 17.07
N GLU A 3 17.65 32.57 15.77
CA GLU A 3 16.51 32.88 14.93
C GLU A 3 15.25 32.23 15.51
N PRO A 4 14.08 32.87 15.40
CA PRO A 4 12.84 32.29 15.91
C PRO A 4 12.53 31.00 15.17
N ASN A 5 12.18 29.94 15.93
CA ASN A 5 11.72 28.65 15.48
C ASN A 5 10.70 28.82 14.34
N GLN A 6 11.11 28.53 13.10
CA GLN A 6 10.17 28.45 11.97
C GLN A 6 9.41 27.13 12.07
N PRO A 7 8.10 27.12 11.84
CA PRO A 7 7.34 25.86 11.85
C PRO A 7 7.89 24.91 10.79
N ALA A 8 8.03 23.66 11.15
CA ALA A 8 8.62 22.62 10.29
C ALA A 8 7.90 22.45 8.93
N LEU A 9 6.62 22.81 8.89
CA LEU A 9 5.78 22.81 7.69
C LEU A 9 4.65 23.85 7.88
N GLU A 10 4.39 24.64 6.85
CA GLU A 10 3.29 25.63 6.91
C GLU A 10 1.95 24.98 6.55
N ASN A 11 0.90 25.37 7.29
CA ASN A 11 -0.47 24.92 7.04
C ASN A 11 -1.17 25.95 6.14
N LEU A 12 -1.23 25.66 4.84
CA LEU A 12 -1.68 26.63 3.84
C LEU A 12 -3.07 26.30 3.25
N LEU A 13 -3.52 25.03 3.31
CA LEU A 13 -4.80 24.62 2.80
C LEU A 13 -5.78 24.29 3.93
N THR A 14 -6.97 24.89 3.90
CA THR A 14 -8.05 24.62 4.85
C THR A 14 -9.18 23.85 4.17
N GLU A 15 -9.52 22.67 4.73
CA GLU A 15 -10.68 21.87 4.32
C GLU A 15 -11.72 21.89 5.44
N GLY A 16 -12.90 22.40 5.16
CA GLY A 16 -13.95 22.57 6.15
C GLY A 16 -15.11 21.57 6.05
N ARG A 17 -15.13 20.73 5.01
CA ARG A 17 -16.21 19.75 4.82
C ARG A 17 -16.08 18.59 5.81
N ARG A 18 -17.22 18.15 6.35
CA ARG A 18 -17.32 17.02 7.28
C ARG A 18 -18.46 16.14 6.87
N PHE A 19 -18.27 14.84 7.02
CA PHE A 19 -19.24 13.80 6.67
C PHE A 19 -19.47 12.89 7.88
N GLU A 20 -20.54 13.16 8.59
CA GLU A 20 -20.94 12.35 9.75
C GLU A 20 -21.35 10.93 9.33
N PRO A 21 -21.07 9.91 10.16
CA PRO A 21 -21.66 8.60 9.98
C PRO A 21 -23.18 8.68 9.99
N SER A 22 -23.86 7.95 9.08
CA SER A 22 -25.32 7.88 9.19
C SER A 22 -25.71 7.15 10.48
N PRO A 23 -26.85 7.52 11.12
CA PRO A 23 -27.31 6.85 12.32
C PRO A 23 -27.47 5.34 12.15
N GLU A 24 -27.93 4.89 10.98
CA GLU A 24 -28.09 3.47 10.64
C GLU A 24 -26.75 2.75 10.58
N PHE A 25 -25.73 3.38 9.98
CA PHE A 25 -24.39 2.82 9.93
C PHE A 25 -23.76 2.75 11.32
N ALA A 26 -23.81 3.85 12.08
CA ALA A 26 -23.26 3.93 13.43
C ALA A 26 -23.87 2.91 14.37
N ALA A 27 -25.19 2.67 14.27
CA ALA A 27 -25.90 1.73 15.14
C ALA A 27 -25.44 0.27 14.98
N GLN A 28 -24.96 -0.11 13.80
CA GLN A 28 -24.50 -1.48 13.49
C GLN A 28 -22.98 -1.62 13.40
N ALA A 29 -22.22 -0.52 13.54
CA ALA A 29 -20.79 -0.55 13.39
C ALA A 29 -20.10 -1.47 14.42
N ASN A 30 -19.04 -2.16 13.99
CA ASN A 30 -18.25 -3.01 14.88
C ASN A 30 -17.59 -2.21 16.00
N VAL A 31 -17.21 -0.97 15.69
CA VAL A 31 -16.58 -0.05 16.64
C VAL A 31 -17.58 1.05 17.01
N GLN A 32 -17.78 1.25 18.29
CA GLN A 32 -18.70 2.23 18.87
C GLN A 32 -17.96 3.40 19.49
N ALA A 33 -18.65 4.49 19.81
CA ALA A 33 -18.10 5.75 20.29
C ALA A 33 -17.14 5.64 21.50
N GLY A 34 -17.32 4.66 22.36
CA GLY A 34 -16.45 4.43 23.53
C GLY A 34 -15.14 3.67 23.26
N ALA A 35 -14.82 3.37 22.00
CA ALA A 35 -13.68 2.52 21.67
C ALA A 35 -12.31 3.10 22.09
N TYR A 36 -12.17 4.42 22.03
CA TYR A 36 -10.95 5.11 22.47
C TYR A 36 -10.79 5.11 24.00
N ASP A 37 -11.88 5.26 24.73
CA ASP A 37 -11.88 5.20 26.19
C ASP A 37 -11.56 3.79 26.71
N ALA A 38 -11.96 2.77 25.95
CA ALA A 38 -11.74 1.36 26.30
C ALA A 38 -10.25 0.94 26.18
N VAL A 39 -9.41 1.72 25.52
CA VAL A 39 -7.96 1.42 25.39
C VAL A 39 -7.25 1.51 26.73
N GLY A 40 -7.62 2.48 27.59
CA GLY A 40 -6.93 2.74 28.84
C GLY A 40 -5.51 3.30 28.62
N GLU A 41 -4.71 3.28 29.69
CA GLU A 41 -3.32 3.78 29.67
C GLU A 41 -2.30 2.72 29.22
N ASP A 42 -2.64 1.44 29.32
CA ASP A 42 -1.77 0.31 28.98
C ASP A 42 -2.07 -0.23 27.58
N LEU A 43 -1.38 0.30 26.57
CA LEU A 43 -1.54 -0.13 25.18
C LEU A 43 -1.14 -1.60 24.98
N ALA A 44 -0.19 -2.12 25.75
CA ALA A 44 0.22 -3.51 25.64
C ALA A 44 -0.88 -4.46 26.13
N ALA A 45 -1.56 -4.11 27.23
CA ALA A 45 -2.73 -4.86 27.72
C ALA A 45 -3.90 -4.81 26.74
N TYR A 46 -4.16 -3.65 26.13
CA TYR A 46 -5.17 -3.52 25.08
C TYR A 46 -4.91 -4.49 23.91
N TRP A 47 -3.70 -4.47 23.37
CA TRP A 47 -3.34 -5.35 22.27
C TRP A 47 -3.32 -6.82 22.63
N ALA A 48 -2.94 -7.16 23.88
CA ALA A 48 -3.03 -8.53 24.39
C ALA A 48 -4.49 -9.03 24.42
N GLY A 49 -5.42 -8.18 24.83
CA GLY A 49 -6.87 -8.46 24.76
C GLY A 49 -7.34 -8.71 23.33
N ARG A 50 -6.98 -7.82 22.40
CA ARG A 50 -7.31 -7.96 20.98
C ARG A 50 -6.74 -9.25 20.37
N SER A 51 -5.51 -9.58 20.71
CA SER A 51 -4.86 -10.80 20.22
C SER A 51 -5.58 -12.07 20.68
N ARG A 52 -5.99 -12.14 21.95
CA ARG A 52 -6.75 -13.28 22.48
C ARG A 52 -8.16 -13.39 21.88
N GLU A 53 -8.77 -12.26 21.57
CA GLU A 53 -10.09 -12.22 20.91
C GLU A 53 -10.03 -12.70 19.46
N LEU A 54 -9.02 -12.27 18.71
CA LEU A 54 -8.99 -12.38 17.25
C LEU A 54 -8.22 -13.59 16.73
N LEU A 55 -7.29 -14.13 17.51
CA LEU A 55 -6.38 -15.19 17.06
C LEU A 55 -6.48 -16.45 17.90
N THR A 56 -6.17 -17.57 17.27
CA THR A 56 -6.01 -18.87 17.91
C THR A 56 -4.53 -19.17 18.15
N TRP A 57 -4.16 -19.26 19.40
CA TRP A 57 -2.81 -19.57 19.86
C TRP A 57 -2.69 -21.04 20.23
N ARG A 58 -1.61 -21.69 19.78
CA ARG A 58 -1.31 -23.08 20.20
C ARG A 58 -0.86 -23.09 21.66
N THR A 59 0.12 -22.25 21.99
CA THR A 59 0.50 -21.94 23.36
C THR A 59 0.14 -20.48 23.61
N PRO A 60 -0.79 -20.19 24.54
CA PRO A 60 -1.10 -18.82 24.90
C PRO A 60 0.12 -18.08 25.44
N PHE A 61 0.30 -16.82 25.04
CA PHE A 61 1.35 -15.96 25.57
C PHE A 61 0.99 -15.45 26.97
N THR A 62 2.00 -15.15 27.77
CA THR A 62 1.89 -14.51 29.09
C THR A 62 2.50 -13.10 29.10
N GLN A 63 3.52 -12.87 28.26
CA GLN A 63 4.17 -11.57 28.10
C GLN A 63 3.60 -10.83 26.89
N SER A 64 3.01 -9.64 27.12
CA SER A 64 2.40 -8.84 26.05
C SER A 64 3.46 -8.14 25.20
N LEU A 65 4.35 -7.37 25.82
CA LEU A 65 5.40 -6.60 25.16
C LEU A 65 6.70 -6.67 25.97
N ASP A 66 7.79 -6.91 25.27
CA ASP A 66 9.15 -6.67 25.76
C ASP A 66 9.77 -5.53 24.93
N TRP A 67 10.05 -4.41 25.59
CA TRP A 67 10.68 -3.21 25.04
C TRP A 67 12.04 -2.92 25.66
N SER A 68 12.63 -3.91 26.37
CA SER A 68 13.92 -3.76 27.08
C SER A 68 15.11 -3.56 26.13
N ASP A 69 14.98 -4.01 24.88
CA ASP A 69 15.99 -3.95 23.82
C ASP A 69 15.59 -2.92 22.74
N ALA A 70 15.02 -1.76 23.18
CA ALA A 70 14.61 -0.71 22.25
C ALA A 70 15.76 -0.30 21.32
N PRO A 71 15.51 -0.11 20.01
CA PRO A 71 14.21 0.02 19.36
C PRO A 71 13.64 -1.29 18.77
N ILE A 72 14.02 -2.45 19.26
CA ILE A 72 13.47 -3.73 18.83
C ILE A 72 12.36 -4.15 19.80
N ALA A 73 11.11 -4.13 19.32
CA ALA A 73 9.97 -4.61 20.09
C ALA A 73 9.78 -6.12 19.92
N ARG A 74 9.42 -6.81 21.02
CA ARG A 74 8.98 -8.20 20.97
C ARG A 74 7.58 -8.29 21.56
N TRP A 75 6.64 -8.76 20.74
CA TRP A 75 5.24 -8.89 21.12
C TRP A 75 4.85 -10.36 21.25
N PHE A 76 4.25 -10.70 22.40
CA PHE A 76 3.72 -12.06 22.67
C PHE A 76 4.77 -13.17 22.57
N ALA A 77 6.02 -12.88 22.90
CA ALA A 77 7.19 -13.66 22.55
C ALA A 77 7.17 -15.12 23.05
N ASP A 78 6.52 -15.39 24.17
CA ASP A 78 6.37 -16.72 24.77
C ASP A 78 5.17 -17.52 24.25
N GLY A 79 4.38 -16.97 23.33
CA GLY A 79 3.27 -17.65 22.67
C GLY A 79 3.71 -18.37 21.39
N THR A 80 2.98 -19.42 21.01
CA THR A 80 3.17 -20.09 19.71
C THR A 80 1.91 -20.04 18.85
N ILE A 81 2.10 -19.81 17.56
CA ILE A 81 1.03 -19.53 16.60
C ILE A 81 1.43 -19.99 15.20
N ASN A 82 0.45 -20.17 14.30
CA ASN A 82 0.70 -20.30 12.87
C ASN A 82 -0.25 -19.40 12.08
N ALA A 83 0.29 -18.63 11.13
CA ALA A 83 -0.48 -17.68 10.36
C ALA A 83 -1.45 -18.36 9.40
N ALA A 84 -1.04 -19.43 8.72
CA ALA A 84 -1.90 -20.18 7.80
C ALA A 84 -3.03 -20.91 8.54
N TYR A 85 -2.78 -21.46 9.72
CA TYR A 85 -3.82 -22.05 10.56
C TYR A 85 -4.88 -21.00 10.92
N ASN A 86 -4.47 -19.81 11.33
CA ASN A 86 -5.39 -18.73 11.67
C ASN A 86 -6.17 -18.21 10.46
N ALA A 87 -5.58 -18.27 9.28
CA ALA A 87 -6.22 -17.84 8.03
C ALA A 87 -7.20 -18.88 7.47
N LEU A 88 -6.98 -20.17 7.69
CA LEU A 88 -7.68 -21.25 6.99
C LEU A 88 -8.24 -22.33 7.91
N ASP A 89 -7.38 -23.11 8.57
CA ASP A 89 -7.76 -24.33 9.30
C ASP A 89 -8.83 -24.05 10.35
N ARG A 90 -8.66 -23.03 11.18
CA ARG A 90 -9.62 -22.71 12.25
C ARG A 90 -11.02 -22.38 11.71
N HIS A 91 -11.11 -21.80 10.51
CA HIS A 91 -12.39 -21.49 9.88
C HIS A 91 -13.08 -22.76 9.38
N VAL A 92 -12.32 -23.68 8.82
CA VAL A 92 -12.85 -25.00 8.41
C VAL A 92 -13.30 -25.79 9.64
N GLU A 93 -12.51 -25.81 10.71
CA GLU A 93 -12.86 -26.44 11.99
C GLU A 93 -14.10 -25.80 12.66
N ALA A 94 -14.29 -24.50 12.48
CA ALA A 94 -15.48 -23.76 12.95
C ALA A 94 -16.73 -23.99 12.08
N GLY A 95 -16.65 -24.80 11.01
CA GLY A 95 -17.79 -25.17 10.17
C GLY A 95 -18.12 -24.17 9.05
N ILE A 96 -17.22 -23.24 8.73
CA ILE A 96 -17.39 -22.30 7.60
C ILE A 96 -16.50 -22.64 6.41
N GLY A 97 -16.06 -23.89 6.30
CA GLY A 97 -15.21 -24.38 5.21
C GLY A 97 -15.79 -24.17 3.81
N ASP A 98 -17.12 -24.18 3.68
CA ASP A 98 -17.82 -23.98 2.40
C ASP A 98 -17.95 -22.49 2.00
N ARG A 99 -17.61 -21.55 2.91
CA ARG A 99 -17.58 -20.12 2.58
C ARG A 99 -16.52 -19.86 1.52
N VAL A 100 -16.85 -19.05 0.52
CA VAL A 100 -15.88 -18.60 -0.47
C VAL A 100 -14.85 -17.69 0.21
N ALA A 101 -13.58 -18.05 0.10
CA ALA A 101 -12.46 -17.23 0.53
C ALA A 101 -12.05 -16.25 -0.57
N LEU A 102 -11.92 -16.74 -1.81
CA LEU A 102 -11.46 -15.96 -2.95
C LEU A 102 -12.42 -16.11 -4.14
N HIS A 103 -12.85 -14.99 -4.70
CA HIS A 103 -13.32 -14.87 -6.07
C HIS A 103 -12.17 -14.30 -6.92
N PHE A 104 -11.64 -15.11 -7.80
CA PHE A 104 -10.60 -14.69 -8.74
C PHE A 104 -11.21 -14.28 -10.07
N GLU A 105 -10.77 -13.14 -10.58
CA GLU A 105 -10.98 -12.67 -11.93
C GLU A 105 -9.65 -12.48 -12.64
N GLY A 106 -9.45 -13.14 -13.77
CA GLY A 106 -8.33 -12.91 -14.68
C GLY A 106 -8.65 -11.80 -15.69
N GLU A 107 -7.64 -11.10 -16.14
CA GLU A 107 -7.80 -10.08 -17.18
C GLU A 107 -8.40 -10.64 -18.49
N PRO A 108 -8.06 -11.89 -18.93
CA PRO A 108 -8.70 -12.52 -20.09
C PRO A 108 -10.18 -12.87 -19.91
N GLY A 109 -10.72 -12.76 -18.69
CA GLY A 109 -12.11 -13.08 -18.37
C GLY A 109 -12.32 -14.46 -17.73
N ASP A 110 -11.27 -15.21 -17.50
CA ASP A 110 -11.32 -16.43 -16.70
C ASP A 110 -11.61 -16.10 -15.24
N SER A 111 -12.33 -16.97 -14.56
CA SER A 111 -12.69 -16.78 -13.16
C SER A 111 -12.71 -18.08 -12.39
N ARG A 112 -12.48 -17.98 -11.09
CA ARG A 112 -12.49 -19.11 -10.16
C ARG A 112 -12.96 -18.66 -8.78
N SER A 113 -13.84 -19.43 -8.14
CA SER A 113 -14.19 -19.24 -6.74
C SER A 113 -13.61 -20.38 -5.92
N ILE A 114 -12.97 -20.06 -4.81
CA ILE A 114 -12.26 -21.02 -3.95
C ILE A 114 -12.79 -20.86 -2.53
N THR A 115 -13.27 -21.94 -1.96
CA THR A 115 -13.74 -21.98 -0.56
C THR A 115 -12.57 -22.04 0.42
N TYR A 116 -12.83 -21.78 1.72
CA TYR A 116 -11.81 -21.93 2.76
C TYR A 116 -11.27 -23.37 2.85
N ALA A 117 -12.12 -24.37 2.69
CA ALA A 117 -11.70 -25.77 2.69
C ALA A 117 -10.80 -26.09 1.48
N GLU A 118 -11.18 -25.66 0.28
CA GLU A 118 -10.38 -25.84 -0.93
C GLU A 118 -9.04 -25.09 -0.83
N LEU A 119 -9.06 -23.85 -0.32
CA LEU A 119 -7.83 -23.05 -0.17
C LEU A 119 -6.89 -23.69 0.87
N ARG A 120 -7.42 -24.19 2.00
CA ARG A 120 -6.64 -24.95 2.98
C ARG A 120 -5.96 -26.16 2.33
N ASP A 121 -6.69 -26.91 1.54
CA ASP A 121 -6.17 -28.13 0.90
C ASP A 121 -5.08 -27.81 -0.13
N GLU A 122 -5.26 -26.74 -0.93
CA GLU A 122 -4.23 -26.28 -1.88
C GLU A 122 -2.97 -25.78 -1.14
N VAL A 123 -3.14 -25.07 -0.04
CA VAL A 123 -2.02 -24.61 0.80
C VAL A 123 -1.28 -25.78 1.43
N ALA A 124 -1.98 -26.78 1.95
CA ALA A 124 -1.36 -27.99 2.51
C ALA A 124 -0.57 -28.77 1.45
N ARG A 125 -1.13 -28.96 0.26
CA ARG A 125 -0.44 -29.60 -0.89
C ARG A 125 0.83 -28.84 -1.25
N THR A 126 0.75 -27.52 -1.35
CA THR A 126 1.90 -26.68 -1.71
C THR A 126 2.96 -26.68 -0.61
N ALA A 127 2.57 -26.69 0.66
CA ALA A 127 3.50 -26.84 1.79
C ALA A 127 4.24 -28.20 1.71
N ASN A 128 3.54 -29.28 1.41
CA ASN A 128 4.16 -30.59 1.20
C ASN A 128 5.14 -30.60 0.02
N VAL A 129 4.81 -29.92 -1.09
CA VAL A 129 5.71 -29.78 -2.25
C VAL A 129 6.96 -28.99 -1.85
N LEU A 130 6.81 -27.83 -1.20
CA LEU A 130 7.94 -27.04 -0.75
C LEU A 130 8.85 -27.81 0.21
N ALA A 131 8.26 -28.58 1.12
CA ALA A 131 9.02 -29.47 2.01
C ALA A 131 9.78 -30.56 1.25
N SER A 132 9.20 -31.12 0.19
CA SER A 132 9.86 -32.10 -0.69
C SER A 132 11.00 -31.48 -1.49
N LEU A 133 10.91 -30.18 -1.83
CA LEU A 133 11.96 -29.39 -2.46
C LEU A 133 13.02 -28.88 -1.45
N GLY A 134 12.99 -29.36 -0.23
CA GLY A 134 14.00 -29.08 0.79
C GLY A 134 13.73 -27.88 1.67
N VAL A 135 12.61 -27.16 1.53
CA VAL A 135 12.27 -26.01 2.38
C VAL A 135 11.94 -26.48 3.81
N ARG A 136 12.54 -25.82 4.78
CA ARG A 136 12.34 -26.05 6.22
C ARG A 136 11.96 -24.75 6.93
N THR A 137 11.47 -24.86 8.15
CA THR A 137 11.21 -23.71 9.02
C THR A 137 12.45 -22.82 9.08
N GLY A 138 12.25 -21.52 8.81
CA GLY A 138 13.31 -20.52 8.76
C GLY A 138 13.97 -20.34 7.39
N ASP A 139 13.82 -21.26 6.43
CA ASP A 139 14.29 -21.06 5.06
C ASP A 139 13.44 -19.99 4.35
N ARG A 140 14.07 -19.12 3.56
CA ARG A 140 13.35 -18.08 2.81
C ARG A 140 12.95 -18.60 1.44
N VAL A 141 11.77 -18.17 0.99
CA VAL A 141 11.21 -18.48 -0.32
C VAL A 141 10.90 -17.17 -1.03
N ALA A 142 11.43 -16.97 -2.24
CA ALA A 142 11.09 -15.83 -3.07
C ALA A 142 9.84 -16.14 -3.90
N ILE A 143 8.91 -15.20 -3.98
CA ILE A 143 7.67 -15.32 -4.75
C ILE A 143 7.62 -14.20 -5.78
N TYR A 144 7.59 -14.57 -7.06
CA TYR A 144 7.57 -13.66 -8.20
C TYR A 144 6.44 -14.09 -9.14
N LEU A 145 5.20 -13.73 -8.75
CA LEU A 145 3.95 -14.16 -9.37
C LEU A 145 3.05 -12.96 -9.71
N PRO A 146 2.18 -13.07 -10.72
CA PRO A 146 1.05 -12.16 -10.85
C PRO A 146 0.04 -12.40 -9.73
N LEU A 147 -0.95 -11.50 -9.59
CA LEU A 147 -2.01 -11.66 -8.58
C LEU A 147 -3.03 -12.74 -9.01
N VAL A 148 -2.64 -13.97 -8.85
CA VAL A 148 -3.44 -15.17 -9.11
C VAL A 148 -3.63 -15.96 -7.81
N PRO A 149 -4.59 -16.88 -7.73
CA PRO A 149 -4.81 -17.68 -6.52
C PRO A 149 -3.57 -18.41 -6.02
N GLU A 150 -2.73 -18.89 -6.92
CA GLU A 150 -1.48 -19.57 -6.59
C GLU A 150 -0.50 -18.67 -5.82
N ALA A 151 -0.59 -17.35 -5.98
CA ALA A 151 0.22 -16.40 -5.23
C ALA A 151 -0.20 -16.34 -3.75
N VAL A 152 -1.50 -16.34 -3.48
CA VAL A 152 -2.06 -16.42 -2.12
C VAL A 152 -1.71 -17.77 -1.49
N VAL A 153 -1.85 -18.86 -2.27
CA VAL A 153 -1.49 -20.21 -1.83
C VAL A 153 -0.01 -20.29 -1.48
N ALA A 154 0.87 -19.72 -2.29
CA ALA A 154 2.33 -19.73 -2.06
C ALA A 154 2.71 -19.03 -0.76
N MET A 155 2.14 -17.83 -0.52
CA MET A 155 2.40 -17.07 0.71
C MET A 155 1.96 -17.85 1.95
N LEU A 156 0.76 -18.42 1.93
CA LEU A 156 0.21 -19.18 3.05
C LEU A 156 0.90 -20.54 3.24
N ALA A 157 1.37 -21.18 2.17
CA ALA A 157 2.16 -22.42 2.27
C ALA A 157 3.50 -22.18 2.95
N CYS A 158 4.17 -21.06 2.62
CA CYS A 158 5.37 -20.63 3.32
C CYS A 158 5.09 -20.36 4.80
N ALA A 159 4.03 -19.62 5.12
CA ALA A 159 3.61 -19.36 6.49
C ALA A 159 3.28 -20.66 7.26
N ARG A 160 2.65 -21.63 6.58
CA ARG A 160 2.32 -22.94 7.17
C ARG A 160 3.57 -23.72 7.57
N LEU A 161 4.64 -23.63 6.77
CA LEU A 161 5.96 -24.24 7.05
C LEU A 161 6.79 -23.45 8.07
N GLY A 162 6.42 -22.23 8.41
CA GLY A 162 7.30 -21.31 9.13
C GLY A 162 8.50 -20.87 8.30
N ALA A 163 8.37 -20.87 6.95
CA ALA A 163 9.37 -20.39 6.01
C ALA A 163 9.05 -18.94 5.63
N PRO A 164 9.87 -17.95 6.03
CA PRO A 164 9.63 -16.56 5.68
C PRO A 164 9.58 -16.37 4.17
N HIS A 165 8.54 -15.73 3.64
CA HIS A 165 8.47 -15.42 2.22
C HIS A 165 8.98 -14.01 1.91
N SER A 166 9.51 -13.85 0.71
CA SER A 166 9.89 -12.57 0.11
C SER A 166 9.18 -12.42 -1.22
N VAL A 167 8.08 -11.66 -1.23
CA VAL A 167 7.34 -11.40 -2.46
C VAL A 167 7.99 -10.26 -3.22
N VAL A 168 8.30 -10.51 -4.48
CA VAL A 168 8.84 -9.54 -5.42
C VAL A 168 7.76 -9.21 -6.44
N PHE A 169 7.50 -7.92 -6.65
CA PHE A 169 6.48 -7.49 -7.61
C PHE A 169 6.77 -8.03 -9.01
N GLY A 170 5.82 -8.73 -9.63
CA GLY A 170 5.96 -9.40 -10.93
C GLY A 170 6.26 -8.49 -12.13
N GLY A 171 6.33 -7.21 -11.87
CA GLY A 171 6.75 -6.22 -12.84
C GLY A 171 8.19 -5.72 -12.68
N PHE A 172 8.94 -6.16 -11.68
CA PHE A 172 10.33 -5.76 -11.51
C PHE A 172 11.26 -6.45 -12.49
N SER A 173 12.42 -5.82 -12.77
CA SER A 173 13.46 -6.36 -13.63
C SER A 173 14.15 -7.57 -13.01
N ALA A 174 14.87 -8.32 -13.84
CA ALA A 174 15.72 -9.42 -13.40
C ALA A 174 16.79 -8.97 -12.39
N GLU A 175 17.33 -7.76 -12.53
CA GLU A 175 18.29 -7.16 -11.59
C GLU A 175 17.67 -6.94 -10.21
N ALA A 176 16.46 -6.34 -10.18
CA ALA A 176 15.73 -6.12 -8.94
C ALA A 176 15.31 -7.42 -8.25
N LEU A 177 14.97 -8.45 -9.03
CA LEU A 177 14.67 -9.78 -8.53
C LEU A 177 15.94 -10.45 -7.97
N HIS A 178 17.05 -10.42 -8.71
CA HIS A 178 18.33 -10.99 -8.29
C HIS A 178 18.79 -10.44 -6.94
N SER A 179 18.82 -9.11 -6.79
CA SER A 179 19.29 -8.47 -5.56
C SER A 179 18.48 -8.90 -4.32
N ARG A 180 17.17 -9.15 -4.49
CA ARG A 180 16.29 -9.59 -3.40
C ARG A 180 16.44 -11.09 -3.08
N ILE A 181 16.64 -11.91 -4.09
CA ILE A 181 16.93 -13.34 -3.92
C ILE A 181 18.25 -13.52 -3.17
N GLU A 182 19.26 -12.77 -3.55
CA GLU A 182 20.59 -12.82 -2.94
C GLU A 182 20.57 -12.33 -1.49
N ASP A 183 19.99 -11.15 -1.25
CA ASP A 183 19.93 -10.56 0.10
C ASP A 183 19.09 -11.41 1.08
N ALA A 184 18.00 -12.02 0.62
CA ALA A 184 17.20 -12.93 1.43
C ALA A 184 17.79 -14.35 1.51
N GLU A 185 18.79 -14.68 0.71
CA GLU A 185 19.31 -16.05 0.55
C GLU A 185 18.18 -17.06 0.30
N ALA A 186 17.31 -16.75 -0.65
CA ALA A 186 16.13 -17.55 -0.94
C ALA A 186 16.52 -18.95 -1.43
N LYS A 187 15.90 -19.99 -0.87
CA LYS A 187 16.18 -21.39 -1.21
C LYS A 187 15.38 -21.88 -2.40
N VAL A 188 14.15 -21.41 -2.54
CA VAL A 188 13.24 -21.72 -3.65
C VAL A 188 12.68 -20.40 -4.20
N VAL A 189 12.50 -20.36 -5.51
CA VAL A 189 11.75 -19.30 -6.20
C VAL A 189 10.45 -19.88 -6.72
N ILE A 190 9.32 -19.25 -6.39
CA ILE A 190 8.02 -19.57 -6.96
C ILE A 190 7.69 -18.49 -7.99
N THR A 191 7.43 -18.89 -9.23
CA THR A 191 7.11 -17.99 -10.33
C THR A 191 6.05 -18.58 -11.26
N ALA A 192 5.78 -17.90 -12.37
CA ALA A 192 4.91 -18.38 -13.45
C ALA A 192 5.62 -18.27 -14.80
N ASP A 193 5.10 -18.97 -15.81
CA ASP A 193 5.51 -18.75 -17.20
C ASP A 193 5.29 -17.30 -17.60
N GLY A 194 4.20 -16.70 -17.16
CA GLY A 194 3.88 -15.30 -17.39
C GLY A 194 2.64 -14.84 -16.63
N GLY A 195 2.11 -13.69 -17.00
CA GLY A 195 0.86 -13.11 -16.52
C GLY A 195 0.19 -12.33 -17.63
N PHE A 196 -0.99 -11.76 -17.35
CA PHE A 196 -1.73 -10.93 -18.30
C PHE A 196 -1.78 -9.48 -17.82
N ARG A 197 -1.53 -8.56 -18.73
CA ARG A 197 -1.63 -7.12 -18.45
C ARG A 197 -1.90 -6.34 -19.73
N ARG A 198 -2.88 -5.44 -19.68
CA ARG A 198 -3.32 -4.59 -20.81
C ARG A 198 -3.65 -5.42 -22.07
N GLY A 199 -4.36 -6.52 -21.86
CA GLY A 199 -4.83 -7.40 -22.94
C GLY A 199 -3.76 -8.29 -23.58
N LYS A 200 -2.55 -8.34 -23.00
CA LYS A 200 -1.44 -9.12 -23.55
C LYS A 200 -0.77 -9.99 -22.47
N PRO A 201 -0.31 -11.20 -22.83
CA PRO A 201 0.56 -11.95 -21.96
C PRO A 201 1.93 -11.29 -21.87
N PHE A 202 2.54 -11.33 -20.68
CA PHE A 202 3.94 -10.95 -20.47
C PHE A 202 4.67 -12.10 -19.77
N ALA A 203 5.96 -12.27 -20.10
CA ALA A 203 6.76 -13.37 -19.58
C ALA A 203 7.34 -13.03 -18.19
N LEU A 204 7.35 -14.00 -17.27
CA LEU A 204 7.98 -13.91 -15.94
C LEU A 204 9.19 -14.83 -15.79
N LYS A 205 9.07 -16.09 -16.21
CA LYS A 205 10.15 -17.08 -16.07
C LYS A 205 11.49 -16.64 -16.67
N PRO A 206 11.54 -15.96 -17.84
CA PRO A 206 12.81 -15.45 -18.38
C PRO A 206 13.53 -14.48 -17.46
N ALA A 207 12.82 -13.62 -16.72
CA ALA A 207 13.41 -12.72 -15.73
C ALA A 207 14.01 -13.49 -14.54
N VAL A 208 13.37 -14.59 -14.12
CA VAL A 208 13.92 -15.50 -13.10
C VAL A 208 15.19 -16.16 -13.59
N ASP A 209 15.19 -16.69 -14.81
CA ASP A 209 16.38 -17.33 -15.39
C ASP A 209 17.56 -16.35 -15.51
N GLU A 210 17.29 -15.13 -15.97
CA GLU A 210 18.31 -14.07 -16.03
C GLU A 210 18.82 -13.69 -14.64
N ALA A 211 17.93 -13.55 -13.64
CA ALA A 211 18.32 -13.25 -12.27
C ALA A 211 19.24 -14.34 -11.68
N LEU A 212 18.86 -15.62 -11.88
CA LEU A 212 19.64 -16.74 -11.38
C LEU A 212 20.99 -16.93 -12.13
N ALA A 213 21.06 -16.56 -13.40
CA ALA A 213 22.30 -16.58 -14.18
C ALA A 213 23.37 -15.61 -13.68
N LYS A 214 22.96 -14.57 -12.92
CA LYS A 214 23.89 -13.62 -12.27
C LYS A 214 24.59 -14.21 -11.05
N GLY A 215 24.16 -15.37 -10.60
CA GLY A 215 24.65 -16.07 -9.41
C GLY A 215 23.64 -15.95 -8.26
N ALA A 216 23.09 -17.08 -7.86
CA ALA A 216 22.20 -17.19 -6.69
C ALA A 216 22.38 -18.58 -6.09
N PRO A 217 23.51 -18.83 -5.41
CA PRO A 217 23.89 -20.19 -4.98
C PRO A 217 22.95 -20.79 -3.94
N SER A 218 22.12 -19.97 -3.28
CA SER A 218 21.11 -20.44 -2.32
C SER A 218 19.91 -21.09 -2.98
N VAL A 219 19.60 -20.75 -4.25
CA VAL A 219 18.41 -21.27 -4.95
C VAL A 219 18.66 -22.67 -5.46
N GLU A 220 17.91 -23.62 -4.94
CA GLU A 220 17.99 -25.03 -5.33
C GLU A 220 16.93 -25.37 -6.37
N HIS A 221 15.72 -24.82 -6.26
CA HIS A 221 14.60 -25.12 -7.15
C HIS A 221 13.80 -23.88 -7.55
N VAL A 222 13.12 -23.98 -8.70
CA VAL A 222 12.16 -23.00 -9.21
C VAL A 222 10.83 -23.72 -9.46
N LEU A 223 9.79 -23.34 -8.71
CA LEU A 223 8.43 -23.87 -8.86
C LEU A 223 7.64 -22.94 -9.78
N VAL A 224 7.17 -23.44 -10.91
CA VAL A 224 6.61 -22.65 -12.02
C VAL A 224 5.12 -22.90 -12.20
N VAL A 225 4.30 -21.86 -12.08
CA VAL A 225 2.87 -21.89 -12.39
C VAL A 225 2.67 -21.68 -13.89
N ARG A 226 1.84 -22.48 -14.52
CA ARG A 226 1.42 -22.28 -15.91
C ARG A 226 0.20 -21.35 -15.92
N ARG A 227 0.43 -20.08 -16.23
CA ARG A 227 -0.63 -19.05 -16.30
C ARG A 227 -0.99 -18.69 -17.73
N THR A 228 -0.01 -18.48 -18.60
CA THR A 228 -0.21 -18.00 -19.97
C THR A 228 -0.08 -19.09 -21.02
N GLY A 229 0.57 -20.19 -20.70
CA GLY A 229 0.90 -21.25 -21.64
C GLY A 229 2.02 -20.91 -22.62
N GLN A 230 2.74 -19.82 -22.39
CA GLN A 230 3.90 -19.43 -23.21
C GLN A 230 5.02 -20.48 -23.06
N GLU A 231 5.74 -20.71 -24.16
CA GLU A 231 6.98 -21.48 -24.10
C GLU A 231 7.99 -20.76 -23.21
N THR A 232 8.67 -21.54 -22.37
CA THR A 232 9.69 -21.01 -21.48
C THR A 232 10.91 -21.93 -21.44
N ALA A 233 12.09 -21.36 -21.29
CA ALA A 233 13.32 -22.12 -21.07
C ALA A 233 13.20 -22.97 -19.80
N TRP A 234 13.81 -24.14 -19.80
CA TRP A 234 13.71 -25.11 -18.74
C TRP A 234 15.09 -25.62 -18.34
N THR A 235 15.37 -25.59 -17.04
CA THR A 235 16.59 -26.17 -16.47
C THR A 235 16.23 -27.43 -15.73
N GLU A 236 16.61 -28.57 -16.30
CA GLU A 236 16.36 -29.89 -15.73
C GLU A 236 17.00 -30.04 -14.35
N GLY A 237 16.26 -30.64 -13.43
CA GLY A 237 16.69 -30.82 -12.03
C GLY A 237 16.51 -29.59 -11.13
N ARG A 238 16.32 -28.40 -11.69
CA ARG A 238 16.04 -27.16 -10.96
C ARG A 238 14.56 -26.77 -11.05
N ASP A 239 14.02 -26.76 -12.27
CA ASP A 239 12.69 -26.26 -12.56
C ASP A 239 11.64 -27.35 -12.39
N VAL A 240 10.52 -27.01 -11.74
CA VAL A 240 9.41 -27.94 -11.46
C VAL A 240 8.10 -27.27 -11.81
N TRP A 241 7.24 -27.95 -12.57
CA TRP A 241 5.91 -27.45 -12.86
C TRP A 241 4.97 -27.62 -11.67
N TRP A 242 4.32 -26.52 -11.24
CA TRP A 242 3.32 -26.52 -10.18
C TRP A 242 2.18 -27.52 -10.46
N HIS A 243 1.65 -27.51 -11.67
CA HIS A 243 0.52 -28.35 -12.07
C HIS A 243 0.86 -29.85 -12.15
N ASP A 244 2.13 -30.23 -12.17
CA ASP A 244 2.55 -31.63 -12.17
C ASP A 244 2.70 -32.17 -10.75
N VAL A 245 3.08 -31.33 -9.78
CA VAL A 245 3.45 -31.78 -8.43
C VAL A 245 2.42 -31.42 -7.36
N VAL A 246 1.84 -30.22 -7.40
CA VAL A 246 0.92 -29.76 -6.34
C VAL A 246 -0.38 -30.58 -6.31
N PRO A 247 -1.08 -30.84 -7.42
CA PRO A 247 -2.30 -31.65 -7.39
C PRO A 247 -2.08 -33.08 -6.90
N GLN A 248 -0.87 -33.62 -7.01
CA GLN A 248 -0.50 -34.99 -6.60
C GLN A 248 -0.12 -35.06 -5.11
N ALA A 249 0.17 -33.93 -4.47
CA ALA A 249 0.61 -33.91 -3.08
C ALA A 249 -0.56 -34.14 -2.11
N SER A 250 -0.24 -34.60 -0.90
CA SER A 250 -1.23 -34.81 0.16
C SER A 250 -1.84 -33.48 0.62
N THR A 251 -3.13 -33.52 0.97
CA THR A 251 -3.83 -32.44 1.68
C THR A 251 -3.58 -32.48 3.18
N GLU A 252 -2.93 -33.50 3.69
CA GLU A 252 -2.55 -33.63 5.09
C GLU A 252 -1.18 -33.00 5.32
N HIS A 253 -1.14 -31.94 6.12
CA HIS A 253 0.07 -31.25 6.53
C HIS A 253 -0.16 -30.56 7.87
N GLU A 254 0.60 -30.91 8.88
CA GLU A 254 0.55 -30.24 10.19
C GLU A 254 1.22 -28.85 10.10
N PRO A 255 0.55 -27.76 10.50
CA PRO A 255 1.17 -26.44 10.52
C PRO A 255 2.35 -26.38 11.48
N ALA A 256 3.41 -25.71 11.09
CA ALA A 256 4.54 -25.43 11.99
C ALA A 256 4.11 -24.39 13.04
N TRP A 257 4.01 -24.80 14.28
CA TRP A 257 3.73 -23.92 15.40
C TRP A 257 4.99 -23.18 15.80
N VAL A 258 5.07 -21.91 15.47
CA VAL A 258 6.24 -21.06 15.66
C VAL A 258 6.02 -20.04 16.78
N GLU A 259 7.09 -19.55 17.38
CA GLU A 259 7.03 -18.43 18.33
C GLU A 259 6.45 -17.18 17.66
N ALA A 260 5.79 -16.32 18.43
CA ALA A 260 5.19 -15.10 17.92
C ALA A 260 6.18 -14.19 17.18
N GLU A 261 7.43 -14.18 17.61
CA GLU A 261 8.51 -13.40 16.98
C GLU A 261 9.24 -14.13 15.85
N HIS A 262 8.76 -15.31 15.46
CA HIS A 262 9.28 -15.99 14.27
C HIS A 262 9.02 -15.16 13.01
N PRO A 263 10.01 -14.94 12.12
CA PRO A 263 9.85 -14.21 10.88
C PRO A 263 8.72 -14.77 9.99
N LEU A 264 7.84 -13.89 9.53
CA LEU A 264 6.76 -14.23 8.61
C LEU A 264 7.11 -13.86 7.17
N PHE A 265 7.61 -12.66 6.97
CA PHE A 265 8.03 -12.21 5.64
C PHE A 265 9.08 -11.10 5.70
N ILE A 266 9.79 -10.97 4.58
CA ILE A 266 10.70 -9.87 4.28
C ILE A 266 10.17 -9.16 3.04
N LEU A 267 9.85 -7.87 3.16
CA LEU A 267 9.37 -7.08 2.02
C LEU A 267 10.31 -5.92 1.74
N TYR A 268 10.82 -5.88 0.53
CA TYR A 268 11.81 -4.87 0.13
C TYR A 268 11.15 -3.57 -0.33
N THR A 269 11.57 -2.48 0.28
CA THR A 269 11.19 -1.11 -0.11
C THR A 269 12.36 -0.38 -0.75
N SER A 270 12.06 0.63 -1.59
CA SER A 270 13.08 1.51 -2.13
C SER A 270 13.74 2.32 -1.02
N GLY A 271 15.06 2.37 -1.00
CA GLY A 271 15.83 3.22 -0.09
C GLY A 271 16.32 4.49 -0.79
N THR A 272 16.50 5.55 -0.03
CA THR A 272 17.11 6.82 -0.51
C THR A 272 18.58 6.63 -0.96
N THR A 273 19.25 5.59 -0.49
CA THR A 273 20.66 5.28 -0.75
C THR A 273 20.89 4.24 -1.85
N GLY A 274 19.89 3.90 -2.66
CA GLY A 274 20.00 2.98 -3.78
C GLY A 274 19.80 1.49 -3.44
N LYS A 275 20.31 0.98 -2.31
CA LYS A 275 20.06 -0.42 -1.90
C LYS A 275 18.67 -0.56 -1.28
N PRO A 276 17.81 -1.50 -1.74
CA PRO A 276 16.52 -1.77 -1.11
C PRO A 276 16.67 -2.16 0.38
N LYS A 277 15.64 -1.82 1.18
CA LYS A 277 15.55 -2.21 2.58
C LYS A 277 14.64 -3.43 2.71
N GLY A 278 15.14 -4.54 3.19
CA GLY A 278 14.34 -5.72 3.53
C GLY A 278 13.63 -5.52 4.87
N ILE A 279 12.39 -5.09 4.82
CA ILE A 279 11.58 -4.87 6.03
C ILE A 279 11.13 -6.22 6.58
N LEU A 280 11.54 -6.51 7.82
CA LEU A 280 11.22 -7.76 8.49
C LEU A 280 9.97 -7.63 9.34
N HIS A 281 8.99 -8.51 9.10
CA HIS A 281 7.83 -8.70 9.96
C HIS A 281 7.79 -10.10 10.57
N THR A 282 7.36 -10.17 11.83
CA THR A 282 7.18 -11.39 12.62
C THR A 282 5.69 -11.74 12.74
N THR A 283 5.39 -12.94 13.25
CA THR A 283 4.08 -13.57 13.05
C THR A 283 2.98 -13.04 13.98
N GLY A 284 3.18 -13.10 15.30
CA GLY A 284 2.09 -12.91 16.26
C GLY A 284 1.56 -11.48 16.33
N GLY A 285 2.46 -10.51 16.50
CA GLY A 285 2.10 -9.09 16.58
C GLY A 285 1.51 -8.56 15.29
N TYR A 286 2.12 -8.92 14.15
CA TYR A 286 1.63 -8.54 12.83
C TYR A 286 0.19 -9.04 12.60
N LEU A 287 -0.07 -10.34 12.80
CA LEU A 287 -1.41 -10.89 12.62
C LEU A 287 -2.44 -10.24 13.54
N THR A 288 -2.08 -9.95 14.79
CA THR A 288 -2.98 -9.30 15.75
C THR A 288 -3.47 -7.96 15.22
N GLN A 289 -2.55 -7.10 14.83
CA GLN A 289 -2.92 -5.74 14.40
C GLN A 289 -3.59 -5.74 13.03
N VAL A 290 -3.14 -6.56 12.11
CA VAL A 290 -3.75 -6.67 10.77
C VAL A 290 -5.18 -7.19 10.88
N ALA A 291 -5.44 -8.21 11.70
CA ALA A 291 -6.79 -8.72 11.94
C ALA A 291 -7.69 -7.67 12.58
N ALA A 292 -7.20 -6.97 13.61
CA ALA A 292 -7.94 -5.92 14.30
C ALA A 292 -8.30 -4.77 13.35
N THR A 293 -7.32 -4.23 12.65
CA THR A 293 -7.53 -3.07 11.78
C THR A 293 -8.38 -3.39 10.56
N HIS A 294 -8.22 -4.57 9.97
CA HIS A 294 -9.09 -5.01 8.88
C HIS A 294 -10.56 -5.14 9.32
N ARG A 295 -10.80 -5.68 10.52
CA ARG A 295 -12.16 -5.79 11.08
C ARG A 295 -12.76 -4.43 11.42
N ASP A 296 -11.98 -3.55 12.05
CA ASP A 296 -12.47 -2.32 12.66
C ASP A 296 -12.58 -1.17 11.64
N VAL A 297 -11.54 -0.96 10.81
CA VAL A 297 -11.51 0.12 9.81
C VAL A 297 -12.49 -0.13 8.68
N PHE A 298 -12.61 -1.38 8.23
CA PHE A 298 -13.55 -1.73 7.16
C PHE A 298 -14.92 -2.19 7.68
N ASP A 299 -15.14 -2.10 8.98
CA ASP A 299 -16.40 -2.54 9.61
C ASP A 299 -16.86 -3.91 9.11
N LEU A 300 -15.93 -4.84 8.96
CA LEU A 300 -16.14 -6.11 8.29
C LEU A 300 -17.20 -6.96 8.96
N LYS A 301 -18.17 -7.44 8.17
CA LYS A 301 -19.18 -8.45 8.53
C LYS A 301 -18.90 -9.72 7.72
N PRO A 302 -18.07 -10.67 8.21
CA PRO A 302 -17.58 -11.80 7.39
C PRO A 302 -18.67 -12.67 6.79
N ALA A 303 -19.87 -12.69 7.39
CA ALA A 303 -21.00 -13.49 6.92
C ALA A 303 -21.69 -12.91 5.68
N THR A 304 -21.60 -11.61 5.45
CA THR A 304 -22.38 -10.90 4.42
C THR A 304 -21.54 -10.03 3.49
N ASP A 305 -20.36 -9.60 3.92
CA ASP A 305 -19.50 -8.75 3.10
C ASP A 305 -18.76 -9.52 2.03
N VAL A 306 -18.59 -8.86 0.89
CA VAL A 306 -17.61 -9.19 -0.13
C VAL A 306 -16.62 -8.02 -0.21
N TYR A 307 -15.41 -8.29 0.21
CA TYR A 307 -14.33 -7.32 0.31
C TYR A 307 -13.46 -7.35 -0.96
N TRP A 308 -13.06 -6.21 -1.46
CA TRP A 308 -12.09 -6.11 -2.54
C TRP A 308 -11.04 -5.05 -2.28
N CYS A 309 -9.80 -5.48 -2.11
CA CYS A 309 -8.63 -4.63 -2.15
C CYS A 309 -7.94 -4.78 -3.51
N THR A 310 -7.70 -3.68 -4.19
CA THR A 310 -7.14 -3.68 -5.56
C THR A 310 -5.61 -3.71 -5.60
N ALA A 311 -4.96 -3.82 -4.44
CA ALA A 311 -3.51 -3.85 -4.34
C ALA A 311 -2.89 -5.18 -4.78
N ASP A 312 -1.69 -5.11 -5.33
CA ASP A 312 -0.87 -6.28 -5.65
C ASP A 312 -0.15 -6.83 -4.41
N ILE A 313 0.09 -8.14 -4.37
CA ILE A 313 0.85 -8.80 -3.29
C ILE A 313 2.31 -8.40 -3.22
N GLY A 314 2.87 -7.81 -4.26
CA GLY A 314 4.23 -7.24 -4.26
C GLY A 314 4.40 -6.03 -3.35
N TRP A 315 3.30 -5.54 -2.75
CA TRP A 315 3.27 -4.43 -1.81
C TRP A 315 2.72 -4.87 -0.45
N VAL A 316 3.03 -4.09 0.59
CA VAL A 316 2.55 -4.42 1.95
C VAL A 316 1.02 -4.43 2.04
N THR A 317 0.33 -3.61 1.26
CA THR A 317 -1.14 -3.61 1.21
C THR A 317 -1.68 -4.96 0.74
N GLY A 318 -1.03 -5.60 -0.23
CA GLY A 318 -1.36 -6.95 -0.66
C GLY A 318 -1.12 -8.00 0.43
N HIS A 319 -0.03 -7.87 1.19
CA HIS A 319 0.22 -8.76 2.34
C HIS A 319 -0.85 -8.61 3.41
N SER A 320 -1.05 -7.39 3.91
CA SER A 320 -1.89 -7.13 5.08
C SER A 320 -3.38 -7.18 4.78
N TYR A 321 -3.80 -6.69 3.60
CA TYR A 321 -5.22 -6.49 3.30
C TYR A 321 -5.72 -7.18 2.02
N VAL A 322 -4.92 -8.08 1.42
CA VAL A 322 -5.39 -9.09 0.46
C VAL A 322 -5.23 -10.48 1.04
N VAL A 323 -4.07 -10.79 1.66
CA VAL A 323 -3.80 -12.15 2.14
C VAL A 323 -4.15 -12.30 3.62
N TYR A 324 -3.39 -11.68 4.54
CA TYR A 324 -3.49 -12.02 5.96
C TYR A 324 -4.75 -11.48 6.64
N GLY A 325 -5.05 -10.20 6.53
CA GLY A 325 -6.19 -9.59 7.21
C GLY A 325 -7.53 -10.21 6.84
N PRO A 326 -7.90 -10.24 5.55
CA PRO A 326 -9.16 -10.80 5.10
C PRO A 326 -9.33 -12.28 5.48
N LEU A 327 -8.31 -13.10 5.24
CA LEU A 327 -8.40 -14.54 5.48
C LEU A 327 -8.41 -14.88 6.98
N VAL A 328 -7.62 -14.19 7.80
CA VAL A 328 -7.67 -14.36 9.26
C VAL A 328 -9.05 -13.99 9.81
N ASN A 329 -9.73 -13.01 9.23
CA ASN A 329 -11.09 -12.63 9.62
C ASN A 329 -12.20 -13.46 8.98
N GLY A 330 -11.89 -14.47 8.17
CA GLY A 330 -12.89 -15.31 7.52
C GLY A 330 -13.71 -14.59 6.45
N ALA A 331 -13.17 -13.56 5.83
CA ALA A 331 -13.84 -12.76 4.80
C ALA A 331 -13.96 -13.51 3.47
N THR A 332 -15.00 -13.15 2.71
CA THR A 332 -15.06 -13.41 1.27
C THR A 332 -14.48 -12.21 0.54
N GLN A 333 -13.56 -12.44 -0.41
CA GLN A 333 -12.93 -11.34 -1.12
C GLN A 333 -12.77 -11.62 -2.61
N VAL A 334 -12.59 -10.53 -3.36
CA VAL A 334 -12.22 -10.56 -4.77
C VAL A 334 -10.73 -10.32 -4.91
N ILE A 335 -10.06 -11.07 -5.79
CA ILE A 335 -8.73 -10.77 -6.31
C ILE A 335 -8.81 -10.67 -7.84
N TYR A 336 -8.14 -9.67 -8.40
CA TYR A 336 -8.18 -9.39 -9.83
C TYR A 336 -6.76 -9.27 -10.40
N GLU A 337 -6.44 -10.14 -11.37
CA GLU A 337 -5.25 -10.01 -12.20
C GLU A 337 -5.59 -9.16 -13.41
N GLY A 338 -5.14 -7.93 -13.45
CA GLY A 338 -5.38 -7.06 -14.61
C GLY A 338 -5.29 -5.57 -14.29
N THR A 339 -5.54 -4.76 -15.30
CA THR A 339 -5.58 -3.31 -15.19
C THR A 339 -7.02 -2.78 -15.17
N PRO A 340 -7.26 -1.57 -14.64
CA PRO A 340 -8.62 -1.04 -14.51
C PRO A 340 -9.29 -0.73 -15.87
N ASP A 341 -8.51 -0.63 -16.94
CA ASP A 341 -8.95 -0.24 -18.29
C ASP A 341 -9.07 -1.40 -19.29
N THR A 342 -8.80 -2.62 -18.88
CA THR A 342 -8.78 -3.79 -19.77
C THR A 342 -9.82 -4.84 -19.36
N PRO A 343 -10.64 -5.36 -20.28
CA PRO A 343 -10.74 -5.02 -21.72
C PRO A 343 -11.37 -3.66 -22.02
N HIS A 344 -11.98 -3.02 -21.03
CA HIS A 344 -12.58 -1.69 -21.13
C HIS A 344 -12.61 -1.00 -19.75
N ARG A 345 -12.81 0.31 -19.74
CA ARG A 345 -12.77 1.16 -18.54
C ARG A 345 -13.88 0.88 -17.50
N GLY A 346 -14.87 0.06 -17.84
CA GLY A 346 -15.93 -0.39 -16.92
C GLY A 346 -15.61 -1.68 -16.16
N ARG A 347 -14.46 -2.29 -16.41
CA ARG A 347 -14.13 -3.64 -15.91
C ARG A 347 -14.23 -3.78 -14.39
N TRP A 348 -13.73 -2.83 -13.63
CA TRP A 348 -13.82 -2.87 -12.18
C TRP A 348 -15.27 -2.82 -11.68
N TRP A 349 -16.09 -2.01 -12.33
CA TRP A 349 -17.51 -1.86 -11.95
C TRP A 349 -18.33 -3.08 -12.30
N GLU A 350 -17.98 -3.78 -13.38
CA GLU A 350 -18.55 -5.11 -13.67
C GLU A 350 -18.21 -6.13 -12.58
N ILE A 351 -16.96 -6.12 -12.09
CA ILE A 351 -16.52 -7.01 -11.00
C ILE A 351 -17.29 -6.68 -9.71
N VAL A 352 -17.45 -5.40 -9.38
CA VAL A 352 -18.25 -4.97 -8.24
C VAL A 352 -19.69 -5.50 -8.35
N ALA A 353 -20.33 -5.30 -9.48
CA ALA A 353 -21.70 -5.77 -9.72
C ALA A 353 -21.80 -7.30 -9.74
N LYS A 354 -20.85 -7.99 -10.38
CA LYS A 354 -20.82 -9.45 -10.51
C LYS A 354 -20.78 -10.17 -9.17
N TYR A 355 -19.93 -9.70 -8.26
CA TYR A 355 -19.73 -10.34 -6.96
C TYR A 355 -20.47 -9.67 -5.81
N GLY A 356 -21.18 -8.57 -6.08
CA GLY A 356 -21.84 -7.80 -5.03
C GLY A 356 -20.84 -7.25 -4.02
N VAL A 357 -19.73 -6.68 -4.48
CA VAL A 357 -18.69 -6.13 -3.61
C VAL A 357 -19.28 -5.07 -2.69
N THR A 358 -19.06 -5.22 -1.39
CA THR A 358 -19.60 -4.32 -0.36
C THR A 358 -18.58 -3.34 0.18
N ILE A 359 -17.30 -3.70 0.13
CA ILE A 359 -16.17 -2.90 0.61
C ILE A 359 -15.12 -2.82 -0.49
N LEU A 360 -14.79 -1.61 -0.93
CA LEU A 360 -13.75 -1.37 -1.94
C LEU A 360 -12.60 -0.56 -1.35
N TYR A 361 -11.39 -1.11 -1.39
CA TYR A 361 -10.16 -0.49 -0.89
C TYR A 361 -9.16 -0.31 -2.01
N THR A 362 -8.86 0.94 -2.37
CA THR A 362 -8.02 1.24 -3.53
C THR A 362 -7.15 2.48 -3.34
N ALA A 363 -6.27 2.74 -4.30
CA ALA A 363 -5.35 3.88 -4.24
C ALA A 363 -5.96 5.15 -4.86
N PRO A 364 -5.63 6.36 -4.37
CA PRO A 364 -6.03 7.63 -4.95
C PRO A 364 -5.72 7.77 -6.44
N THR A 365 -4.60 7.20 -6.90
CA THR A 365 -4.26 7.18 -8.33
C THR A 365 -5.32 6.48 -9.18
N ALA A 366 -5.89 5.36 -8.72
CA ALA A 366 -6.98 4.70 -9.44
C ALA A 366 -8.24 5.58 -9.45
N ILE A 367 -8.56 6.22 -8.32
CA ILE A 367 -9.71 7.13 -8.21
C ILE A 367 -9.57 8.29 -9.20
N ARG A 368 -8.41 8.97 -9.22
CA ARG A 368 -8.13 10.06 -10.17
C ARG A 368 -8.20 9.61 -11.63
N THR A 369 -7.77 8.39 -11.91
CA THR A 369 -7.88 7.80 -13.25
C THR A 369 -9.34 7.68 -13.68
N TYR A 370 -10.22 7.19 -12.81
CA TYR A 370 -11.65 7.14 -13.09
C TYR A 370 -12.30 8.51 -13.18
N MET A 371 -11.89 9.48 -12.36
CA MET A 371 -12.33 10.87 -12.49
C MET A 371 -12.02 11.42 -13.89
N LYS A 372 -10.81 11.15 -14.39
CA LYS A 372 -10.38 11.56 -15.76
C LYS A 372 -11.21 10.89 -16.86
N TRP A 373 -11.64 9.65 -16.66
CA TRP A 373 -12.43 8.91 -17.65
C TRP A 373 -13.91 9.30 -17.69
N GLY A 374 -14.44 9.93 -16.65
CA GLY A 374 -15.80 10.43 -16.55
C GLY A 374 -16.73 9.59 -15.70
N GLU A 375 -17.81 10.22 -15.26
CA GLU A 375 -18.82 9.62 -14.36
C GLU A 375 -19.76 8.67 -15.10
N GLU A 376 -19.85 8.75 -16.41
CA GLU A 376 -20.73 7.93 -17.24
C GLU A 376 -20.36 6.45 -17.20
N ILE A 377 -19.07 6.13 -16.96
CA ILE A 377 -18.59 4.75 -16.93
C ILE A 377 -19.12 4.02 -15.69
N PRO A 378 -18.86 4.47 -14.44
CA PRO A 378 -19.43 3.82 -13.28
C PRO A 378 -20.98 3.87 -13.25
N ALA A 379 -21.60 4.92 -13.82
CA ALA A 379 -23.06 5.04 -13.87
C ALA A 379 -23.77 3.96 -14.71
N GLN A 380 -23.05 3.22 -15.54
CA GLN A 380 -23.58 2.09 -16.33
C GLN A 380 -23.68 0.79 -15.54
N HIS A 381 -23.18 0.76 -14.31
CA HIS A 381 -23.07 -0.45 -13.49
C HIS A 381 -23.83 -0.30 -12.16
N ASP A 382 -24.32 -1.42 -11.65
CA ASP A 382 -24.94 -1.45 -10.32
C ASP A 382 -23.86 -1.47 -9.22
N LEU A 383 -23.66 -0.34 -8.57
CA LEU A 383 -22.76 -0.16 -7.44
C LEU A 383 -23.48 -0.10 -6.09
N SER A 384 -24.77 -0.43 -6.05
CA SER A 384 -25.62 -0.32 -4.86
C SER A 384 -25.20 -1.24 -3.71
N SER A 385 -24.44 -2.30 -4.01
CA SER A 385 -23.87 -3.20 -3.00
C SER A 385 -22.79 -2.54 -2.13
N LEU A 386 -22.09 -1.53 -2.64
CA LEU A 386 -21.03 -0.84 -1.91
C LEU A 386 -21.60 -0.14 -0.66
N ARG A 387 -21.05 -0.47 0.50
CA ARG A 387 -21.41 0.13 1.79
C ARG A 387 -20.27 0.85 2.49
N LEU A 388 -19.01 0.60 2.07
CA LEU A 388 -17.82 1.26 2.59
C LEU A 388 -16.74 1.35 1.52
N LEU A 389 -16.06 2.49 1.47
CA LEU A 389 -14.94 2.77 0.58
C LEU A 389 -13.69 3.09 1.39
N GLY A 390 -12.53 2.69 0.89
CA GLY A 390 -11.25 2.99 1.51
C GLY A 390 -10.21 3.48 0.52
N SER A 391 -9.27 4.28 1.02
CA SER A 391 -8.15 4.85 0.28
C SER A 391 -6.82 4.50 0.93
N VAL A 392 -5.79 4.18 0.13
CA VAL A 392 -4.48 3.72 0.61
C VAL A 392 -3.33 4.09 -0.32
N GLY A 393 -2.15 4.23 0.26
CA GLY A 393 -0.86 4.22 -0.44
C GLY A 393 -0.26 5.59 -0.71
N GLU A 394 -1.07 6.63 -0.77
CA GLU A 394 -0.66 8.04 -0.89
C GLU A 394 -1.75 8.95 -0.29
N PRO A 395 -1.44 10.20 0.07
CA PRO A 395 -2.47 11.15 0.47
C PRO A 395 -3.49 11.34 -0.65
N ILE A 396 -4.78 11.32 -0.30
CA ILE A 396 -5.85 11.62 -1.25
C ILE A 396 -6.20 13.11 -1.18
N ASN A 397 -6.32 13.76 -2.34
CA ASN A 397 -6.81 15.13 -2.33
C ASN A 397 -8.31 15.19 -2.01
N PRO A 398 -8.79 16.28 -1.40
CA PRO A 398 -10.18 16.41 -0.98
C PRO A 398 -11.19 16.20 -2.12
N GLU A 399 -10.92 16.71 -3.32
CA GLU A 399 -11.83 16.58 -4.47
C GLU A 399 -11.95 15.14 -4.97
N ALA A 400 -10.85 14.39 -4.98
CA ALA A 400 -10.89 12.96 -5.33
C ALA A 400 -11.65 12.15 -4.27
N TRP A 401 -11.48 12.49 -2.99
CA TRP A 401 -12.21 11.87 -1.89
C TRP A 401 -13.73 12.10 -2.02
N VAL A 402 -14.14 13.36 -2.28
CA VAL A 402 -15.56 13.72 -2.46
C VAL A 402 -16.15 13.07 -3.70
N TRP A 403 -15.40 13.07 -4.82
CA TRP A 403 -15.81 12.37 -6.03
C TRP A 403 -16.03 10.86 -5.77
N TYR A 404 -15.08 10.23 -5.08
CA TYR A 404 -15.13 8.80 -4.74
C TYR A 404 -16.38 8.48 -3.91
N ARG A 405 -16.65 9.27 -2.87
CA ARG A 405 -17.85 9.14 -2.05
C ARG A 405 -19.14 9.35 -2.85
N ARG A 406 -19.19 10.41 -3.66
CA ARG A 406 -20.39 10.78 -4.41
C ARG A 406 -20.67 9.83 -5.56
N VAL A 407 -19.71 9.61 -6.43
CA VAL A 407 -19.91 8.87 -7.69
C VAL A 407 -19.90 7.36 -7.46
N ILE A 408 -18.91 6.86 -6.74
CA ILE A 408 -18.78 5.41 -6.51
C ILE A 408 -19.62 4.98 -5.30
N GLY A 409 -19.60 5.74 -4.24
CA GLY A 409 -20.35 5.46 -3.02
C GLY A 409 -21.80 5.90 -3.03
N GLY A 410 -22.29 6.54 -4.09
CA GLY A 410 -23.66 7.03 -4.21
C GLY A 410 -24.05 8.04 -3.13
N ASP A 411 -23.09 8.80 -2.63
CA ASP A 411 -23.19 9.80 -1.56
C ASP A 411 -23.72 9.27 -0.21
N ARG A 412 -23.74 7.96 -0.03
CA ARG A 412 -24.23 7.28 1.18
C ARG A 412 -23.18 6.51 1.95
N THR A 413 -22.07 6.13 1.29
CA THR A 413 -21.04 5.31 1.93
C THR A 413 -20.06 6.16 2.72
N PRO A 414 -19.59 5.71 3.91
CA PRO A 414 -18.41 6.28 4.52
C PRO A 414 -17.17 5.98 3.65
N VAL A 415 -16.17 6.87 3.74
CA VAL A 415 -14.86 6.70 3.13
C VAL A 415 -13.81 6.76 4.23
N VAL A 416 -12.99 5.72 4.32
CA VAL A 416 -11.86 5.66 5.26
C VAL A 416 -10.56 5.90 4.50
N ASP A 417 -9.90 7.01 4.77
CA ASP A 417 -8.55 7.29 4.30
C ASP A 417 -7.56 6.75 5.32
N THR A 418 -6.61 5.93 4.87
CA THR A 418 -5.75 5.19 5.78
C THR A 418 -4.30 5.60 5.60
N TRP A 419 -3.62 5.95 6.70
CA TRP A 419 -2.18 6.12 6.71
C TRP A 419 -1.49 4.96 7.41
N TRP A 420 -0.53 4.39 6.73
CA TRP A 420 0.37 3.36 7.22
C TRP A 420 1.49 3.09 6.21
N GLN A 421 2.45 2.26 6.57
CA GLN A 421 3.66 2.00 5.80
C GLN A 421 3.97 0.50 5.78
N THR A 422 4.89 0.09 4.90
CA THR A 422 5.47 -1.26 4.96
C THR A 422 6.07 -1.51 6.34
N GLU A 423 6.73 -0.52 6.89
CA GLU A 423 7.37 -0.54 8.21
C GLU A 423 6.36 -0.69 9.36
N THR A 424 5.18 -0.12 9.24
CA THR A 424 4.16 -0.25 10.29
C THR A 424 3.37 -1.56 10.20
N GLY A 425 3.38 -2.21 9.06
CA GLY A 425 2.75 -3.51 8.81
C GLY A 425 1.22 -3.49 8.73
N ALA A 426 0.57 -2.53 9.37
CA ALA A 426 -0.88 -2.38 9.41
C ALA A 426 -1.27 -0.91 9.50
N ILE A 427 -2.57 -0.61 9.31
CA ILE A 427 -3.14 0.73 9.40
C ILE A 427 -2.90 1.30 10.81
N MET A 428 -2.44 2.55 10.84
CA MET A 428 -2.11 3.28 12.07
C MET A 428 -3.06 4.44 12.33
N ILE A 429 -3.41 5.19 11.28
CA ILE A 429 -4.25 6.38 11.36
C ILE A 429 -5.36 6.24 10.32
N SER A 430 -6.59 6.37 10.75
CA SER A 430 -7.78 6.27 9.89
C SER A 430 -9.02 6.74 10.64
N PRO A 431 -10.01 7.37 9.99
CA PRO A 431 -11.32 7.49 10.58
C PRO A 431 -11.94 6.10 10.81
N LEU A 432 -12.71 5.97 11.88
CA LEU A 432 -13.54 4.78 12.15
C LEU A 432 -14.95 5.05 11.60
N PRO A 433 -15.47 4.24 10.67
CA PRO A 433 -16.62 4.60 9.84
C PRO A 433 -17.94 4.79 10.61
N GLY A 434 -18.05 4.22 11.81
CA GLY A 434 -19.24 4.38 12.68
C GLY A 434 -19.08 5.44 13.76
N VAL A 435 -17.89 6.05 13.91
CA VAL A 435 -17.54 6.92 15.03
C VAL A 435 -17.08 8.29 14.57
N THR A 436 -16.23 8.34 13.55
CA THR A 436 -15.50 9.54 13.15
C THR A 436 -16.23 10.29 12.04
N ALA A 437 -16.50 11.59 12.23
CA ALA A 437 -16.90 12.49 11.15
C ALA A 437 -15.74 12.64 10.16
N ALA A 438 -15.88 12.07 8.97
CA ALA A 438 -14.79 12.02 8.01
C ALA A 438 -14.49 13.40 7.40
N LYS A 439 -13.22 13.76 7.29
CA LYS A 439 -12.72 14.97 6.62
C LYS A 439 -12.02 14.58 5.31
N PRO A 440 -12.47 15.08 4.15
CA PRO A 440 -11.83 14.77 2.88
C PRO A 440 -10.33 15.07 2.88
N GLY A 441 -9.51 14.07 2.61
CA GLY A 441 -8.06 14.20 2.52
C GLY A 441 -7.29 14.08 3.84
N SER A 442 -7.98 13.81 4.96
CA SER A 442 -7.34 13.57 6.26
C SER A 442 -7.43 12.10 6.67
N ALA A 443 -6.34 11.54 7.14
CA ALA A 443 -6.33 10.26 7.84
C ALA A 443 -6.86 10.38 9.28
N GLN A 444 -6.93 11.60 9.82
CA GLN A 444 -7.54 12.04 11.06
C GLN A 444 -6.90 11.46 12.32
N THR A 445 -7.49 10.43 12.91
CA THR A 445 -7.19 10.02 14.27
C THR A 445 -6.37 8.74 14.28
N PRO A 446 -5.29 8.64 15.10
CA PRO A 446 -4.66 7.35 15.37
C PRO A 446 -5.70 6.34 15.84
N LEU A 447 -5.61 5.11 15.36
CA LEU A 447 -6.53 4.04 15.75
C LEU A 447 -6.41 3.72 17.25
N PRO A 448 -7.46 3.15 17.86
CA PRO A 448 -7.37 2.67 19.25
C PRO A 448 -6.15 1.77 19.46
N GLY A 449 -5.34 2.05 20.48
CA GLY A 449 -4.11 1.33 20.76
C GLY A 449 -2.87 1.82 20.00
N ILE A 450 -2.98 2.90 19.22
CA ILE A 450 -1.87 3.55 18.49
C ILE A 450 -1.57 4.92 19.10
N SER A 451 -0.29 5.18 19.34
CA SER A 451 0.19 6.48 19.81
C SER A 451 1.00 7.18 18.72
N ALA A 452 0.41 8.16 18.07
CA ALA A 452 1.03 8.99 17.03
C ALA A 452 0.96 10.46 17.39
N ASN A 453 1.92 11.24 16.89
CA ASN A 453 1.94 12.68 17.07
C ASN A 453 2.60 13.40 15.88
N VAL A 454 2.42 14.69 15.81
CA VAL A 454 3.17 15.58 14.91
C VAL A 454 4.09 16.42 15.77
N VAL A 455 5.38 16.44 15.45
CA VAL A 455 6.43 17.12 16.19
C VAL A 455 7.19 18.11 15.32
N ASP A 456 7.78 19.13 15.95
CA ASP A 456 8.67 20.10 15.31
C ASP A 456 10.09 19.54 15.09
N ASP A 457 11.02 20.39 14.66
CA ASP A 457 12.43 20.01 14.43
C ASP A 457 13.16 19.57 15.72
N ASP A 458 12.70 20.03 16.88
CA ASP A 458 13.24 19.68 18.20
C ASP A 458 12.55 18.46 18.83
N GLY A 459 11.62 17.84 18.10
CA GLY A 459 10.85 16.69 18.59
C GLY A 459 9.74 17.04 19.59
N GLN A 460 9.37 18.33 19.68
CA GLN A 460 8.29 18.75 20.57
C GLN A 460 6.93 18.70 19.84
N PRO A 461 5.86 18.27 20.52
CA PRO A 461 4.52 18.25 19.93
C PRO A 461 4.11 19.63 19.41
N VAL A 462 3.66 19.69 18.15
CA VAL A 462 3.11 20.91 17.58
C VAL A 462 1.71 21.20 18.14
N PRO A 463 1.33 22.48 18.30
CA PRO A 463 -0.04 22.84 18.69
C PRO A 463 -1.05 22.54 17.57
N ALA A 464 -2.34 22.66 17.88
CA ALA A 464 -3.41 22.68 16.88
C ALA A 464 -3.13 23.77 15.82
N GLY A 465 -3.37 23.47 14.56
CA GLY A 465 -3.00 24.30 13.41
C GLY A 465 -1.54 24.20 12.99
N GLY A 466 -0.67 23.52 13.77
CA GLY A 466 0.76 23.38 13.49
C GLY A 466 1.10 22.23 12.57
N GLY A 467 2.23 22.37 11.84
CA GLY A 467 2.79 21.34 10.98
C GLY A 467 4.19 20.89 11.42
N GLY A 468 4.59 19.71 11.02
CA GLY A 468 5.86 19.11 11.40
C GLY A 468 6.07 17.72 10.82
N TYR A 469 6.60 16.85 11.65
CA TYR A 469 6.97 15.47 11.31
C TYR A 469 6.07 14.47 12.03
N LEU A 470 5.60 13.49 11.28
CA LEU A 470 4.82 12.40 11.87
C LEU A 470 5.74 11.43 12.60
N VAL A 471 5.42 11.16 13.85
CA VAL A 471 6.13 10.21 14.71
C VAL A 471 5.14 9.25 15.40
N LEU A 472 5.64 8.06 15.75
CA LEU A 472 4.92 7.10 16.56
C LEU A 472 5.64 6.99 17.90
N ASN A 473 4.92 7.28 19.00
CA ASN A 473 5.53 7.48 20.31
C ASN A 473 5.78 6.18 21.07
N GLN A 474 5.06 5.12 20.73
CA GLN A 474 5.14 3.82 21.41
C GLN A 474 5.16 2.69 20.38
N PRO A 475 5.78 1.54 20.71
CA PRO A 475 5.76 0.38 19.85
C PRO A 475 4.32 -0.15 19.66
N TRP A 476 4.07 -0.73 18.50
CA TRP A 476 2.80 -1.33 18.12
C TRP A 476 3.04 -2.78 17.66
N PRO A 477 2.03 -3.68 17.71
CA PRO A 477 2.27 -5.12 17.47
C PRO A 477 2.83 -5.45 16.09
N ALA A 478 2.35 -4.79 15.03
CA ALA A 478 2.82 -4.98 13.64
C ALA A 478 4.05 -4.14 13.27
N MET A 479 4.75 -3.56 14.24
CA MET A 479 5.98 -2.81 14.01
C MET A 479 7.04 -3.70 13.36
N LEU A 480 7.76 -3.16 12.37
CA LEU A 480 8.91 -3.88 11.80
C LEU A 480 9.89 -4.30 12.90
N ARG A 481 10.53 -5.45 12.71
CA ARG A 481 11.55 -5.96 13.65
C ARG A 481 12.97 -5.60 13.21
N GLY A 482 13.11 -4.75 12.21
CA GLY A 482 14.38 -4.28 11.69
C GLY A 482 14.44 -4.32 10.17
N ILE A 483 15.61 -3.97 9.64
CA ILE A 483 16.00 -4.20 8.25
C ILE A 483 16.81 -5.49 8.21
N TRP A 484 16.43 -6.42 7.34
CA TRP A 484 17.07 -7.72 7.20
C TRP A 484 18.58 -7.58 6.99
N GLY A 485 19.37 -8.18 7.88
CA GLY A 485 20.83 -8.16 7.81
C GLY A 485 21.48 -6.79 8.07
N ASP A 486 20.72 -5.74 8.45
CA ASP A 486 21.27 -4.38 8.57
C ASP A 486 20.68 -3.59 9.77
N PRO A 487 21.02 -3.99 11.00
CA PRO A 487 20.50 -3.36 12.22
C PRO A 487 20.96 -1.90 12.40
N GLU A 488 22.15 -1.53 11.90
CA GLU A 488 22.65 -0.16 11.96
C GLU A 488 21.77 0.76 11.11
N ARG A 489 21.48 0.37 9.87
CA ARG A 489 20.60 1.12 8.98
C ARG A 489 19.19 1.26 9.54
N TYR A 490 18.68 0.26 10.25
CA TYR A 490 17.40 0.34 10.95
C TYR A 490 17.40 1.45 12.00
N ALA A 491 18.40 1.48 12.87
CA ALA A 491 18.54 2.49 13.90
C ALA A 491 18.72 3.89 13.28
N ASP A 492 19.58 4.03 12.29
CA ASP A 492 19.84 5.30 11.64
C ASP A 492 18.63 5.85 10.88
N THR A 493 17.90 5.00 10.18
CA THR A 493 16.77 5.43 9.33
C THR A 493 15.57 5.91 10.15
N TYR A 494 15.23 5.21 11.24
CA TYR A 494 13.94 5.39 11.90
C TYR A 494 14.03 5.96 13.32
N TRP A 495 15.21 5.92 13.96
CA TRP A 495 15.34 6.23 15.38
C TRP A 495 16.38 7.29 15.71
N SER A 496 17.23 7.68 14.75
CA SER A 496 18.32 8.63 14.99
C SER A 496 17.84 10.09 15.08
N ARG A 497 16.79 10.46 14.32
CA ARG A 497 16.33 11.85 14.25
C ARG A 497 15.68 12.30 15.55
N PHE A 498 14.79 11.48 16.10
CA PHE A 498 14.07 11.74 17.35
C PHE A 498 14.29 10.58 18.32
N PRO A 499 15.20 10.71 19.30
CA PRO A 499 15.49 9.61 20.21
C PRO A 499 14.26 9.09 20.95
N GLY A 500 14.05 7.79 20.92
CA GLY A 500 12.97 7.13 21.66
C GLY A 500 11.60 7.08 20.95
N VAL A 501 11.45 7.70 19.77
CA VAL A 501 10.23 7.64 18.97
C VAL A 501 10.53 7.25 17.53
N TYR A 502 9.60 6.54 16.90
CA TYR A 502 9.72 6.14 15.50
C TYR A 502 9.45 7.33 14.58
N PHE A 503 10.40 7.62 13.70
CA PHE A 503 10.28 8.64 12.67
C PHE A 503 9.72 8.06 11.39
N ALA A 504 8.49 8.44 11.02
CA ALA A 504 7.80 7.91 9.83
C ALA A 504 8.41 8.37 8.50
N GLY A 505 9.16 9.47 8.51
CA GLY A 505 9.68 10.10 7.29
C GLY A 505 8.59 10.81 6.47
N ASP A 506 7.43 11.05 7.07
CA ASP A 506 6.32 11.80 6.49
C ASP A 506 6.14 13.15 7.20
N GLY A 507 5.87 14.20 6.41
CA GLY A 507 5.41 15.49 6.91
C GLY A 507 3.91 15.40 7.22
N ALA A 508 3.50 16.06 8.28
CA ALA A 508 2.11 16.09 8.69
C ALA A 508 1.75 17.43 9.37
N LYS A 509 0.46 17.71 9.45
CA LYS A 509 -0.08 18.82 10.22
C LYS A 509 -1.22 18.33 11.12
N LYS A 510 -1.48 19.08 12.18
CA LYS A 510 -2.71 18.97 12.96
C LYS A 510 -3.64 20.13 12.58
N ASP A 511 -4.91 19.83 12.40
CA ASP A 511 -5.90 20.91 12.29
C ASP A 511 -6.34 21.41 13.68
N GLU A 512 -7.31 22.33 13.72
CA GLU A 512 -7.82 22.91 14.95
C GLU A 512 -8.53 21.89 15.87
N ASP A 513 -8.99 20.77 15.31
CA ASP A 513 -9.59 19.66 16.08
C ASP A 513 -8.54 18.65 16.57
N GLY A 514 -7.29 18.79 16.12
CA GLY A 514 -6.20 17.88 16.42
C GLY A 514 -6.08 16.70 15.44
N ASP A 515 -6.89 16.65 14.40
CA ASP A 515 -6.83 15.62 13.36
C ASP A 515 -5.55 15.74 12.52
N ILE A 516 -4.99 14.59 12.16
CA ILE A 516 -3.72 14.50 11.45
C ILE A 516 -3.95 14.46 9.93
N TRP A 517 -3.27 15.35 9.24
CA TRP A 517 -3.20 15.44 7.80
C TRP A 517 -1.79 15.07 7.36
N VAL A 518 -1.65 13.97 6.62
CA VAL A 518 -0.36 13.56 6.06
C VAL A 518 -0.13 14.33 4.76
N LEU A 519 1.00 15.03 4.69
CA LEU A 519 1.32 15.95 3.60
C LEU A 519 2.32 15.39 2.58
N GLY A 520 2.71 14.13 2.76
CA GLY A 520 3.66 13.42 1.91
C GLY A 520 5.02 13.23 2.57
N ARG A 521 5.97 12.69 1.80
CA ARG A 521 7.32 12.40 2.28
C ARG A 521 8.07 13.69 2.63
N VAL A 522 8.83 13.66 3.72
CA VAL A 522 9.70 14.81 4.10
C VAL A 522 10.67 15.19 2.97
N ASP A 523 11.13 14.22 2.19
CA ASP A 523 12.01 14.45 1.03
C ASP A 523 11.31 15.18 -0.13
N ASP A 524 9.98 15.21 -0.15
CA ASP A 524 9.16 15.91 -1.15
C ASP A 524 8.70 17.31 -0.68
N VAL A 525 9.05 17.73 0.54
CA VAL A 525 8.81 19.10 1.04
C VAL A 525 9.77 20.06 0.35
N MET A 526 9.23 21.15 -0.19
CA MET A 526 10.00 22.19 -0.86
C MET A 526 10.37 23.31 0.12
N ASN A 527 11.55 23.88 -0.05
CA ASN A 527 11.97 25.09 0.68
C ASN A 527 12.01 26.29 -0.27
N VAL A 528 10.95 27.07 -0.27
CA VAL A 528 10.80 28.24 -1.13
C VAL A 528 10.93 29.52 -0.29
N SER A 529 11.99 30.28 -0.50
CA SER A 529 12.27 31.54 0.26
C SER A 529 12.25 31.35 1.78
N GLY A 530 12.72 30.20 2.29
CA GLY A 530 12.72 29.87 3.71
C GLY A 530 11.42 29.25 4.23
N HIS A 531 10.38 29.16 3.40
CA HIS A 531 9.09 28.53 3.74
C HIS A 531 9.08 27.08 3.30
N ARG A 532 8.62 26.19 4.17
CA ARG A 532 8.45 24.76 3.87
C ARG A 532 7.07 24.50 3.33
N LEU A 533 6.98 24.20 2.04
CA LEU A 533 5.73 23.99 1.32
C LEU A 533 5.54 22.51 0.98
N SER A 534 4.33 22.01 1.20
CA SER A 534 3.94 20.66 0.79
C SER A 534 3.63 20.63 -0.70
N THR A 535 4.23 19.68 -1.44
CA THR A 535 3.86 19.41 -2.83
C THR A 535 2.38 19.02 -2.93
N THR A 536 1.88 18.22 -1.99
CA THR A 536 0.51 17.71 -1.96
C THR A 536 -0.54 18.82 -1.82
N GLU A 537 -0.27 19.86 -1.04
CA GLU A 537 -1.20 20.99 -0.92
C GLU A 537 -1.34 21.75 -2.23
N ILE A 538 -0.22 21.97 -2.93
CA ILE A 538 -0.23 22.67 -4.22
C ILE A 538 -0.86 21.79 -5.30
N GLU A 539 -0.59 20.49 -5.30
CA GLU A 539 -1.25 19.51 -6.19
C GLU A 539 -2.77 19.52 -5.96
N SER A 540 -3.22 19.54 -4.72
CA SER A 540 -4.65 19.60 -4.37
C SER A 540 -5.30 20.90 -4.86
N ALA A 541 -4.63 22.03 -4.70
CA ALA A 541 -5.10 23.30 -5.24
C ALA A 541 -5.20 23.28 -6.77
N LEU A 542 -4.22 22.70 -7.48
CA LEU A 542 -4.28 22.55 -8.93
C LEU A 542 -5.45 21.68 -9.38
N VAL A 543 -5.65 20.52 -8.71
CA VAL A 543 -6.72 19.56 -9.05
C VAL A 543 -8.12 20.10 -8.74
N SER A 544 -8.26 21.07 -7.83
CA SER A 544 -9.54 21.76 -7.58
C SER A 544 -9.99 22.66 -8.74
N HIS A 545 -9.11 22.97 -9.69
CA HIS A 545 -9.45 23.70 -10.89
C HIS A 545 -10.11 22.80 -11.93
N ASP A 546 -11.21 23.22 -12.56
CA ASP A 546 -12.02 22.43 -13.50
C ASP A 546 -11.22 21.84 -14.68
N TRP A 547 -10.16 22.51 -15.10
CA TRP A 547 -9.33 22.06 -16.23
C TRP A 547 -8.34 20.96 -15.85
N VAL A 548 -8.04 20.75 -14.57
CA VAL A 548 -6.97 19.83 -14.15
C VAL A 548 -7.53 18.49 -13.74
N ALA A 549 -7.06 17.43 -14.40
CA ALA A 549 -7.39 16.04 -14.04
C ALA A 549 -6.42 15.47 -13.00
N GLU A 550 -5.13 15.78 -13.14
CA GLU A 550 -4.09 15.31 -12.24
C GLU A 550 -2.92 16.32 -12.22
N ALA A 551 -2.24 16.42 -11.11
CA ALA A 551 -1.08 17.28 -10.96
C ALA A 551 0.03 16.58 -10.15
N ALA A 552 1.28 16.91 -10.47
CA ALA A 552 2.44 16.61 -9.67
C ALA A 552 3.31 17.85 -9.52
N VAL A 553 3.82 18.08 -8.32
CA VAL A 553 4.61 19.26 -7.99
C VAL A 553 5.98 18.84 -7.47
N VAL A 554 7.01 19.57 -7.89
CA VAL A 554 8.38 19.40 -7.40
C VAL A 554 9.03 20.75 -7.11
N GLY A 555 9.97 20.74 -6.18
CA GLY A 555 10.89 21.87 -5.98
C GLY A 555 12.07 21.73 -6.94
N ALA A 556 12.27 22.69 -7.81
CA ALA A 556 13.47 22.81 -8.63
C ALA A 556 14.41 23.86 -8.06
N SER A 557 15.71 23.67 -8.20
CA SER A 557 16.73 24.62 -7.72
C SER A 557 16.53 26.00 -8.33
N ASP A 558 16.61 27.03 -7.51
CA ASP A 558 16.45 28.43 -7.87
C ASP A 558 17.41 29.32 -7.09
N ASP A 559 18.17 30.14 -7.80
CA ASP A 559 19.22 30.97 -7.21
C ASP A 559 18.68 32.07 -6.26
N THR A 560 17.42 32.45 -6.39
CA THR A 560 16.80 33.53 -5.61
C THR A 560 16.02 33.00 -4.41
N THR A 561 15.29 31.90 -4.59
CA THR A 561 14.35 31.38 -3.59
C THR A 561 14.82 30.07 -2.94
N GLY A 562 16.02 29.58 -3.31
CA GLY A 562 16.54 28.27 -2.93
C GLY A 562 15.88 27.16 -3.77
N GLN A 563 14.58 27.08 -3.74
CA GLN A 563 13.77 26.26 -4.63
C GLN A 563 12.60 27.05 -5.21
N ALA A 564 12.20 26.74 -6.42
CA ALA A 564 10.98 27.24 -7.05
C ALA A 564 9.99 26.11 -7.26
N VAL A 565 8.71 26.41 -7.14
CA VAL A 565 7.61 25.48 -7.38
C VAL A 565 7.47 25.22 -8.89
N VAL A 566 7.62 23.98 -9.32
CA VAL A 566 7.35 23.53 -10.69
C VAL A 566 6.22 22.51 -10.67
N ALA A 567 5.16 22.79 -11.41
CA ALA A 567 3.99 21.93 -11.50
C ALA A 567 3.89 21.25 -12.88
N PHE A 568 3.55 19.99 -12.88
CA PHE A 568 3.21 19.19 -14.06
C PHE A 568 1.72 18.86 -13.98
N VAL A 569 0.95 19.19 -15.00
CA VAL A 569 -0.51 19.02 -14.98
C VAL A 569 -0.98 18.22 -16.19
N ILE A 570 -1.93 17.32 -15.94
CA ILE A 570 -2.71 16.65 -16.97
C ILE A 570 -4.07 17.34 -17.04
N LEU A 571 -4.47 17.76 -18.24
CA LEU A 571 -5.74 18.44 -18.44
C LEU A 571 -6.90 17.46 -18.59
N ARG A 572 -8.05 17.85 -18.08
CA ARG A 572 -9.32 17.12 -18.20
C ARG A 572 -9.92 17.38 -19.58
N GLY A 573 -9.96 16.33 -20.42
CA GLY A 573 -10.47 16.46 -21.79
C GLY A 573 -9.54 17.17 -22.78
N GLY A 574 -8.29 17.45 -22.39
CA GLY A 574 -7.31 18.18 -23.20
C GLY A 574 -7.38 19.69 -23.02
N ARG A 575 -6.58 20.43 -23.80
CA ARG A 575 -6.57 21.90 -23.72
C ARG A 575 -7.89 22.46 -24.28
N PRO A 576 -8.59 23.40 -23.60
CA PRO A 576 -9.75 24.08 -24.15
C PRO A 576 -9.38 24.82 -25.46
N GLU A 577 -10.17 24.63 -26.53
CA GLU A 577 -9.85 25.13 -27.85
C GLU A 577 -9.73 26.66 -27.91
N GLU A 578 -10.45 27.36 -27.05
CA GLU A 578 -10.50 28.83 -27.02
C GLU A 578 -9.45 29.47 -26.11
N VAL A 579 -8.62 28.68 -25.38
CA VAL A 579 -7.68 29.18 -24.41
C VAL A 579 -6.24 28.98 -24.89
N ALA A 580 -5.49 30.08 -24.99
CA ALA A 580 -4.07 30.01 -25.32
C ALA A 580 -3.28 29.34 -24.18
N GLU A 581 -2.22 28.64 -24.51
CA GLU A 581 -1.39 27.93 -23.50
C GLU A 581 -0.85 28.86 -22.40
N ALA A 582 -0.37 30.04 -22.77
CA ALA A 582 0.12 31.03 -21.82
C ALA A 582 -0.98 31.53 -20.87
N GLU A 583 -2.20 31.68 -21.36
CA GLU A 583 -3.37 32.06 -20.56
C GLU A 583 -3.78 30.93 -19.60
N LEU A 584 -3.79 29.69 -20.08
CA LEU A 584 -4.05 28.52 -19.26
C LEU A 584 -3.03 28.39 -18.11
N VAL A 585 -1.75 28.48 -18.43
CA VAL A 585 -0.66 28.44 -17.44
C VAL A 585 -0.83 29.54 -16.40
N GLU A 586 -1.06 30.81 -16.81
CA GLU A 586 -1.21 31.90 -15.84
C GLU A 586 -2.50 31.75 -15.02
N THR A 587 -3.59 31.26 -15.61
CA THR A 587 -4.82 30.99 -14.87
C THR A 587 -4.59 29.96 -13.75
N LEU A 588 -3.91 28.87 -14.04
CA LEU A 588 -3.57 27.84 -13.03
C LEU A 588 -2.62 28.37 -11.97
N ARG A 589 -1.63 29.19 -12.35
CA ARG A 589 -0.71 29.84 -11.41
C ARG A 589 -1.45 30.78 -10.45
N GLN A 590 -2.39 31.58 -10.97
CA GLN A 590 -3.20 32.50 -10.15
C GLN A 590 -4.19 31.73 -9.28
N HIS A 591 -4.72 30.61 -9.75
CA HIS A 591 -5.58 29.74 -8.96
C HIS A 591 -4.85 29.26 -7.71
N VAL A 592 -3.63 28.71 -7.84
CA VAL A 592 -2.81 28.28 -6.70
C VAL A 592 -2.53 29.46 -5.75
N ALA A 593 -2.17 30.62 -6.30
CA ALA A 593 -1.91 31.82 -5.49
C ALA A 593 -3.15 32.29 -4.71
N LYS A 594 -4.34 32.10 -5.26
CA LYS A 594 -5.62 32.42 -4.62
C LYS A 594 -5.96 31.40 -3.51
N GLU A 595 -5.83 30.11 -3.82
CA GLU A 595 -6.24 29.03 -2.90
C GLU A 595 -5.27 28.85 -1.72
N ILE A 596 -3.97 28.99 -1.96
CA ILE A 596 -2.92 28.74 -0.95
C ILE A 596 -2.24 30.03 -0.53
N GLY A 597 -1.90 30.90 -1.47
CA GLY A 597 -1.16 32.13 -1.23
C GLY A 597 -0.04 32.37 -2.25
N PRO A 598 0.44 33.61 -2.38
CA PRO A 598 1.45 33.99 -3.37
C PRO A 598 2.76 33.20 -3.29
N ILE A 599 3.13 32.75 -2.10
CA ILE A 599 4.37 31.98 -1.85
C ILE A 599 4.35 30.62 -2.53
N ALA A 600 3.18 30.00 -2.68
CA ALA A 600 2.99 28.71 -3.32
C ALA A 600 2.75 28.82 -4.83
N LYS A 601 2.67 30.04 -5.38
CA LYS A 601 2.43 30.26 -6.81
C LYS A 601 3.51 29.56 -7.64
N PRO A 602 3.16 28.58 -8.50
CA PRO A 602 4.13 27.90 -9.34
C PRO A 602 4.90 28.89 -10.21
N ARG A 603 6.24 28.76 -10.20
CA ARG A 603 7.07 29.50 -11.15
C ARG A 603 6.78 29.06 -12.58
N GLN A 604 6.59 27.75 -12.73
CA GLN A 604 6.32 27.10 -14.01
C GLN A 604 5.19 26.08 -13.87
N VAL A 605 4.30 26.05 -14.84
CA VAL A 605 3.30 24.99 -15.01
C VAL A 605 3.52 24.36 -16.39
N LEU A 606 3.75 23.07 -16.40
CA LEU A 606 4.01 22.27 -17.60
C LEU A 606 2.81 21.37 -17.86
N VAL A 607 2.19 21.50 -19.01
CA VAL A 607 1.11 20.60 -19.43
C VAL A 607 1.74 19.35 -20.03
N VAL A 608 1.38 18.19 -19.49
CA VAL A 608 1.94 16.91 -19.92
C VAL A 608 0.82 15.91 -20.22
N PRO A 609 1.02 14.98 -21.16
CA PRO A 609 0.00 13.99 -21.48
C PRO A 609 -0.17 12.92 -20.41
N GLU A 610 0.90 12.62 -19.66
CA GLU A 610 0.93 11.63 -18.59
C GLU A 610 2.01 11.98 -17.56
N LEU A 611 1.86 11.48 -16.31
CA LEU A 611 2.87 11.61 -15.27
C LEU A 611 3.67 10.31 -15.11
N PRO A 612 4.97 10.39 -14.82
CA PRO A 612 5.78 9.19 -14.57
C PRO A 612 5.33 8.55 -13.26
N LYS A 613 4.85 7.33 -13.36
CA LYS A 613 4.34 6.56 -12.22
C LYS A 613 5.07 5.23 -12.10
N THR A 614 5.24 4.79 -10.86
CA THR A 614 5.60 3.39 -10.61
C THR A 614 4.47 2.47 -11.09
N ARG A 615 4.75 1.20 -11.18
CA ARG A 615 3.74 0.19 -11.52
C ARG A 615 2.62 0.07 -10.47
N SER A 616 2.85 0.56 -9.26
CA SER A 616 1.81 0.72 -8.22
C SER A 616 0.98 2.00 -8.37
N GLY A 617 1.29 2.82 -9.37
CA GLY A 617 0.60 4.10 -9.62
C GLY A 617 1.17 5.31 -8.89
N LYS A 618 2.18 5.14 -8.05
CA LYS A 618 2.80 6.24 -7.30
C LYS A 618 3.62 7.14 -8.24
N ILE A 619 3.39 8.45 -8.17
CA ILE A 619 4.13 9.45 -8.97
C ILE A 619 5.60 9.45 -8.59
N MET A 620 6.47 9.40 -9.59
CA MET A 620 7.93 9.43 -9.45
C MET A 620 8.46 10.86 -9.50
N ARG A 621 8.22 11.64 -8.44
CA ARG A 621 8.60 13.07 -8.36
C ARG A 621 10.08 13.30 -8.60
N ARG A 622 10.95 12.36 -8.27
CA ARG A 622 12.38 12.45 -8.55
C ARG A 622 12.66 12.62 -10.05
N LEU A 623 11.99 11.85 -10.90
CA LEU A 623 12.16 11.95 -12.35
C LEU A 623 11.62 13.29 -12.89
N LEU A 624 10.52 13.81 -12.33
CA LEU A 624 10.00 15.13 -12.67
C LEU A 624 10.96 16.25 -12.23
N ARG A 625 11.60 16.10 -11.09
CA ARG A 625 12.63 17.04 -10.63
C ARG A 625 13.85 17.04 -11.56
N ASP A 626 14.33 15.85 -12.00
CA ASP A 626 15.42 15.74 -12.97
C ASP A 626 15.07 16.50 -14.27
N ILE A 627 13.82 16.40 -14.74
CA ILE A 627 13.34 17.15 -15.90
C ILE A 627 13.31 18.66 -15.62
N ALA A 628 12.70 19.07 -14.51
CA ALA A 628 12.58 20.49 -14.14
C ALA A 628 13.93 21.19 -14.01
N GLU A 629 14.96 20.45 -13.64
CA GLU A 629 16.34 20.94 -13.48
C GLU A 629 17.25 20.64 -14.69
N ASN A 630 16.70 20.12 -15.78
CA ASN A 630 17.45 19.69 -16.97
C ASN A 630 18.62 18.73 -16.67
N ARG A 631 18.45 17.87 -15.66
CA ARG A 631 19.45 16.86 -15.26
C ARG A 631 19.31 15.58 -16.08
N THR A 632 20.38 14.78 -16.05
CA THR A 632 20.30 13.39 -16.55
C THR A 632 19.30 12.62 -15.69
N ILE A 633 18.33 11.96 -16.33
CA ILE A 633 17.30 11.18 -15.65
C ILE A 633 17.97 10.03 -14.88
N GLY A 634 17.69 9.97 -13.59
CA GLY A 634 18.17 8.91 -12.72
C GLY A 634 17.48 7.56 -12.97
N ASP A 635 17.64 6.63 -12.03
CA ASP A 635 17.07 5.27 -12.12
C ASP A 635 15.56 5.27 -12.39
N ALA A 636 15.14 4.73 -13.53
CA ALA A 636 13.76 4.59 -14.00
C ALA A 636 13.26 3.13 -13.99
N THR A 637 13.99 2.21 -13.35
CA THR A 637 13.70 0.76 -13.40
C THR A 637 12.32 0.37 -12.84
N THR A 638 11.75 1.18 -11.97
CA THR A 638 10.43 0.97 -11.38
C THR A 638 9.30 1.67 -12.15
N LEU A 639 9.61 2.37 -13.24
CA LEU A 639 8.63 3.08 -14.05
C LEU A 639 7.67 2.11 -14.74
N ALA A 640 6.38 2.44 -14.71
CA ALA A 640 5.33 1.61 -15.30
C ALA A 640 5.44 1.55 -16.83
N ASP A 641 5.81 2.68 -17.44
CA ASP A 641 5.96 2.85 -18.88
C ASP A 641 7.10 3.84 -19.17
N SER A 642 8.17 3.35 -19.74
CA SER A 642 9.35 4.17 -20.07
C SER A 642 9.07 5.22 -21.15
N SER A 643 8.08 4.99 -22.01
CA SER A 643 7.72 5.94 -23.08
C SER A 643 7.16 7.27 -22.55
N VAL A 644 6.63 7.28 -21.33
CA VAL A 644 6.14 8.50 -20.66
C VAL A 644 7.23 9.57 -20.54
N MET A 645 8.46 9.15 -20.25
CA MET A 645 9.59 10.08 -20.12
C MET A 645 9.94 10.73 -21.46
N ASP A 646 9.87 9.97 -22.55
CA ASP A 646 10.14 10.48 -23.90
C ASP A 646 9.00 11.41 -24.35
N LEU A 647 7.74 11.10 -24.02
CA LEU A 647 6.59 11.96 -24.26
C LEU A 647 6.73 13.31 -23.54
N ILE A 648 7.05 13.29 -22.25
CA ILE A 648 7.25 14.52 -21.46
C ILE A 648 8.38 15.36 -22.06
N LYS A 649 9.50 14.75 -22.40
CA LYS A 649 10.63 15.46 -23.02
C LYS A 649 10.29 16.04 -24.37
N SER A 650 9.54 15.32 -25.20
CA SER A 650 9.13 15.79 -26.53
C SER A 650 8.20 17.01 -26.45
N GLU A 651 7.25 16.99 -25.52
CA GLU A 651 6.35 18.14 -25.28
C GLU A 651 7.13 19.37 -24.80
N LEU A 652 8.07 19.19 -23.86
CA LEU A 652 8.89 20.28 -23.35
C LEU A 652 9.90 20.81 -24.38
N SER A 653 10.35 19.96 -25.31
CA SER A 653 11.26 20.37 -26.39
C SER A 653 10.50 21.06 -27.55
N GLY A 654 9.23 20.69 -27.78
CA GLY A 654 8.37 21.27 -28.82
C GLY A 654 7.83 22.66 -28.47
N GLY A 655 7.71 23.00 -27.18
CA GLY A 655 7.29 24.32 -26.69
C GLY A 655 8.39 25.39 -26.64
N GLY A 656 9.64 25.00 -26.93
CA GLY A 656 10.83 25.84 -26.79
C GLY A 656 11.35 26.54 -28.05
N SER A 657 10.56 26.65 -29.14
CA SER A 657 11.00 27.44 -30.30
C SER A 657 9.87 28.31 -30.85
N LYS A 658 9.78 29.51 -30.29
CA LYS A 658 9.47 30.75 -31.00
C LYS A 658 9.54 31.94 -30.04
N ASP A 659 10.68 32.64 -30.16
CA ASP A 659 10.96 34.05 -29.78
C ASP A 659 10.32 34.64 -28.52
#